data_368935dcc4cc6af7837b22125114c0d8
#
_entry.id   368935dcc4cc6af7837b22125114c0d8
#
_cell.length_a   1.000
_cell.length_b   1.000
_cell.length_c   1.000
_cell.angle_alpha   90.00
_cell.angle_beta   90.00
_cell.angle_gamma   90.00
#
_symmetry.space_group_name_H-M   'P 1'
#
loop_
_entity.id
_entity.type
_entity.pdbx_description
1 polymer ?
#
loop_
_entity_poly.entity_id
_entity_poly.type
_entity_poly.pdbx_seq_one_letter_code
_entity_poly.pdbx_strand_id
1 'polypeptide(L)'
;MEEKIIRISVRNLVEFILREGDIDNRKAGLPDKEAMQLGGRIHRKIQRQMGSDYHAEVPLKITVPCEGFAIQIEGRADGIQKTADGVVVDEIKGVLRELEYIEKPVGVHLAQAKCYGYIYGKQQELDSITVQMTYCQMETEEVKRFQETFSIEELERWFFDIVMQYEKWARFQVEWRQTRDATIKEAEFPYPYREGQRELVTSVYRTILRKKKLFIQAPTGVGKTMTTIFPAVKAVGEGLGDKIFYLTAKTITRTVAEQAFQILKKNGLQYKVATLTAKEKICFCEKAECNPDVCPYAKGHFDRVNDAVYEMITTMEEMSRENIETQAKKHSVCPFEMGLDVSLWVDAIICDYNYVFDPNAHLKRFFSEGKKGEYLFLIDEAHNLVERGREMYSAVLYKEEFLQMKKAVRYESVKLTRQLEGCNQMLLEMKRECQTYKEYNSISHFALKLLNVMNGLQKLLEEKEQVDEEVLEFYFHVRNFLNIYEEVDENYVIYTELEEGGDFKLKLFCVNPAVKLQNFLSQGNSTVFFSATLLPIRYYKRLLSVETDDYAVYAHSPFKEANRLLVLGQDVSTKYTRRGYEMYERFAIYIKNVMQAKPGNYLAFFPSYQFLEAVRDAFNRHRTEEMCCMVQEQNMDESEREAFLQAFEEDREGSLVGFCVMGGIFSEGIDLTEERLIGAIIVGTGLPQVCYEREILKQYFERHGEDGFDYAYLYPGMNKVLQAAGRVIRTEEDRGVIALLDDRFLGRRYQEIFPREWKRIAYCNVETIGGKIEQFWKNACTKQKPDTSV
;
A
#
# COMPACT_ATOMS: atom_id res chain seq x y z
N MET A 1 19.58 -33.15 -16.90
CA MET A 1 18.74 -31.98 -16.63
C MET A 1 18.12 -32.21 -15.24
N GLU A 2 18.29 -31.28 -14.30
CA GLU A 2 17.59 -31.40 -13.01
C GLU A 2 16.10 -31.42 -13.29
N GLU A 3 15.41 -32.37 -12.69
CA GLU A 3 13.95 -32.52 -12.81
C GLU A 3 13.29 -31.33 -12.15
N LYS A 4 12.48 -30.57 -12.89
CA LYS A 4 11.78 -29.39 -12.38
C LYS A 4 10.70 -29.83 -11.40
N ILE A 5 10.80 -29.42 -10.14
CA ILE A 5 9.87 -29.79 -9.07
C ILE A 5 8.99 -28.60 -8.72
N ILE A 6 7.68 -28.74 -8.91
CA ILE A 6 6.66 -27.83 -8.38
C ILE A 6 6.23 -28.31 -7.00
N ARG A 7 6.36 -27.47 -5.99
CA ARG A 7 6.00 -27.78 -4.61
C ARG A 7 4.68 -27.15 -4.23
N ILE A 8 3.82 -27.92 -3.61
CA ILE A 8 2.55 -27.45 -3.06
C ILE A 8 2.25 -28.17 -1.73
N SER A 9 1.71 -27.44 -0.76
CA SER A 9 1.23 -28.07 0.46
C SER A 9 -0.09 -28.81 0.22
N VAL A 10 -0.35 -29.88 0.98
CA VAL A 10 -1.64 -30.59 0.96
C VAL A 10 -2.79 -29.61 1.15
N ARG A 11 -2.69 -28.73 2.14
CA ARG A 11 -3.71 -27.71 2.40
C ARG A 11 -3.99 -26.82 1.20
N ASN A 12 -2.93 -26.24 0.61
CA ASN A 12 -3.10 -25.36 -0.55
C ASN A 12 -3.67 -26.08 -1.76
N LEU A 13 -3.29 -27.34 -1.97
CA LEU A 13 -3.80 -28.15 -3.07
C LEU A 13 -5.31 -28.35 -2.94
N VAL A 14 -5.79 -28.83 -1.78
CA VAL A 14 -7.21 -29.11 -1.58
C VAL A 14 -8.06 -27.84 -1.52
N GLU A 15 -7.59 -26.78 -0.83
CA GLU A 15 -8.27 -25.49 -0.78
C GLU A 15 -8.38 -24.84 -2.16
N PHE A 16 -7.40 -25.04 -3.04
CA PHE A 16 -7.41 -24.48 -4.40
C PHE A 16 -8.31 -25.26 -5.35
N ILE A 17 -8.23 -26.60 -5.34
CA ILE A 17 -8.95 -27.44 -6.31
C ILE A 17 -10.40 -27.66 -5.90
N LEU A 18 -10.66 -27.82 -4.59
CA LEU A 18 -11.98 -28.20 -4.08
C LEU A 18 -12.76 -27.01 -3.49
N ARG A 19 -12.34 -25.79 -3.75
CA ARG A 19 -13.11 -24.60 -3.34
C ARG A 19 -14.42 -24.54 -4.11
N GLU A 20 -15.51 -24.33 -3.39
CA GLU A 20 -16.87 -24.28 -3.93
C GLU A 20 -17.73 -23.25 -3.20
N GLY A 21 -18.84 -22.84 -3.82
CA GLY A 21 -19.86 -21.98 -3.22
C GLY A 21 -19.61 -20.48 -3.41
N ASP A 22 -20.08 -19.74 -2.43
CA ASP A 22 -20.32 -18.30 -2.52
C ASP A 22 -19.27 -17.47 -1.77
N ILE A 23 -19.07 -16.22 -2.20
CA ILE A 23 -18.49 -15.20 -1.34
C ILE A 23 -19.59 -14.73 -0.37
N ASP A 24 -19.34 -14.80 0.92
CA ASP A 24 -20.24 -14.31 1.95
C ASP A 24 -19.45 -13.62 3.08
N ASN A 25 -19.48 -12.29 3.13
CA ASN A 25 -18.76 -11.49 4.12
C ASN A 25 -19.56 -11.20 5.40
N ARG A 26 -20.79 -11.71 5.50
CA ARG A 26 -21.61 -11.58 6.72
C ARG A 26 -21.10 -12.46 7.85
N LYS A 27 -20.37 -13.52 7.52
CA LYS A 27 -19.78 -14.43 8.50
C LYS A 27 -18.50 -13.83 9.06
N ALA A 28 -18.60 -13.18 10.20
CA ALA A 28 -17.44 -12.71 10.94
C ALA A 28 -16.61 -13.89 11.44
N GLY A 29 -15.34 -13.98 11.03
CA GLY A 29 -14.38 -14.93 11.60
C GLY A 29 -13.53 -14.26 12.68
N LEU A 30 -12.93 -15.07 13.55
CA LEU A 30 -11.86 -14.57 14.45
C LEU A 30 -10.73 -13.92 13.65
N PRO A 31 -10.03 -12.92 14.22
CA PRO A 31 -8.78 -12.44 13.67
C PRO A 31 -7.81 -13.59 13.41
N ASP A 32 -7.13 -13.60 12.27
CA ASP A 32 -6.27 -14.73 11.87
C ASP A 32 -5.24 -15.11 12.94
N LYS A 33 -4.67 -14.12 13.62
CA LYS A 33 -3.68 -14.32 14.70
C LYS A 33 -4.27 -15.03 15.91
N GLU A 34 -5.46 -14.61 16.34
CA GLU A 34 -6.19 -15.28 17.43
C GLU A 34 -6.65 -16.68 17.02
N ALA A 35 -7.18 -16.82 15.80
CA ALA A 35 -7.58 -18.12 15.26
C ALA A 35 -6.40 -19.10 15.20
N MET A 36 -5.22 -18.66 14.75
CA MET A 36 -4.00 -19.46 14.72
C MET A 36 -3.50 -19.84 16.11
N GLN A 37 -3.46 -18.88 17.05
CA GLN A 37 -3.00 -19.13 18.42
C GLN A 37 -3.93 -20.09 19.17
N LEU A 38 -5.23 -19.84 19.05
CA LEU A 38 -6.25 -20.67 19.68
C LEU A 38 -6.29 -22.06 19.04
N GLY A 39 -6.23 -22.13 17.70
CA GLY A 39 -6.12 -23.38 16.97
C GLY A 39 -4.89 -24.19 17.40
N GLY A 40 -3.71 -23.57 17.45
CA GLY A 40 -2.49 -24.22 17.90
C GLY A 40 -2.53 -24.69 19.37
N ARG A 41 -3.24 -23.96 20.23
CA ARG A 41 -3.49 -24.37 21.62
C ARG A 41 -4.39 -25.60 21.68
N ILE A 42 -5.46 -25.62 20.89
CA ILE A 42 -6.41 -26.73 20.81
C ILE A 42 -5.72 -27.99 20.28
N HIS A 43 -4.98 -27.89 19.18
CA HIS A 43 -4.22 -29.00 18.62
C HIS A 43 -3.31 -29.64 19.69
N ARG A 44 -2.47 -28.84 20.36
CA ARG A 44 -1.59 -29.33 21.41
C ARG A 44 -2.33 -29.95 22.60
N LYS A 45 -3.51 -29.43 22.96
CA LYS A 45 -4.32 -29.97 24.04
C LYS A 45 -4.87 -31.33 23.68
N ILE A 46 -5.48 -31.46 22.50
CA ILE A 46 -6.05 -32.73 21.99
C ILE A 46 -4.94 -33.76 21.86
N GLN A 47 -3.82 -33.41 21.21
CA GLN A 47 -2.67 -34.30 21.04
C GLN A 47 -2.11 -34.82 22.37
N ARG A 48 -2.07 -34.00 23.43
CA ARG A 48 -1.64 -34.40 24.77
C ARG A 48 -2.60 -35.34 25.49
N GLN A 49 -3.87 -35.34 25.12
CA GLN A 49 -4.89 -36.24 25.71
C GLN A 49 -4.89 -37.62 25.07
N MET A 50 -4.19 -37.76 23.91
CA MET A 50 -4.10 -39.02 23.20
C MET A 50 -3.06 -39.95 23.83
N GLY A 51 -3.19 -41.22 23.66
CA GLY A 51 -2.31 -42.26 24.20
C GLY A 51 -0.90 -42.30 23.59
N SER A 52 -0.04 -43.20 24.10
CA SER A 52 1.35 -43.36 23.64
C SER A 52 1.48 -43.78 22.18
N ASP A 53 0.42 -44.34 21.58
CA ASP A 53 0.40 -44.83 20.22
C ASP A 53 -0.01 -43.76 19.20
N TYR A 54 -0.18 -42.49 19.67
CA TYR A 54 -0.49 -41.32 18.86
C TYR A 54 0.76 -40.52 18.59
N HIS A 55 1.10 -40.37 17.31
CA HIS A 55 2.22 -39.57 16.81
C HIS A 55 1.70 -38.24 16.29
N ALA A 56 2.01 -37.16 17.01
CA ALA A 56 1.59 -35.80 16.62
C ALA A 56 2.53 -35.22 15.56
N GLU A 57 1.98 -34.31 14.72
CA GLU A 57 2.73 -33.47 13.77
C GLU A 57 3.62 -34.28 12.81
N VAL A 58 3.08 -35.33 12.19
CA VAL A 58 3.83 -36.25 11.32
C VAL A 58 4.06 -35.62 9.94
N PRO A 59 5.33 -35.34 9.54
CA PRO A 59 5.62 -34.81 8.23
C PRO A 59 5.40 -35.88 7.14
N LEU A 60 4.65 -35.54 6.11
CA LEU A 60 4.32 -36.40 4.99
C LEU A 60 4.65 -35.71 3.68
N LYS A 61 5.13 -36.51 2.71
CA LYS A 61 5.54 -36.00 1.41
C LYS A 61 5.41 -37.06 0.36
N ILE A 62 4.90 -36.69 -0.80
CA ILE A 62 4.86 -37.55 -2.01
C ILE A 62 5.30 -36.72 -3.21
N THR A 63 5.97 -37.38 -4.17
CA THR A 63 6.35 -36.78 -5.45
C THR A 63 5.64 -37.54 -6.56
N VAL A 64 4.85 -36.83 -7.34
CA VAL A 64 4.10 -37.36 -8.47
C VAL A 64 4.82 -36.94 -9.75
N PRO A 65 5.36 -37.89 -10.55
CA PRO A 65 6.01 -37.57 -11.81
C PRO A 65 4.97 -37.14 -12.85
N CYS A 66 5.26 -36.08 -13.59
CA CYS A 66 4.53 -35.59 -14.73
C CYS A 66 5.46 -35.50 -15.95
N GLU A 67 4.90 -35.27 -17.13
CA GLU A 67 5.70 -35.14 -18.34
C GLU A 67 6.57 -33.87 -18.31
N GLY A 68 7.88 -34.05 -18.13
CA GLY A 68 8.87 -32.95 -18.10
C GLY A 68 9.07 -32.24 -16.76
N PHE A 69 8.34 -32.64 -15.71
CA PHE A 69 8.47 -32.09 -14.35
C PHE A 69 7.88 -33.06 -13.32
N ALA A 70 7.94 -32.71 -12.03
CA ALA A 70 7.28 -33.45 -10.97
C ALA A 70 6.53 -32.50 -10.02
N ILE A 71 5.44 -32.95 -9.43
CA ILE A 71 4.68 -32.25 -8.41
C ILE A 71 5.01 -32.88 -7.06
N GLN A 72 5.61 -32.09 -6.17
CA GLN A 72 5.88 -32.51 -4.80
C GLN A 72 4.80 -31.95 -3.90
N ILE A 73 4.03 -32.85 -3.29
CA ILE A 73 2.95 -32.53 -2.36
C ILE A 73 3.43 -32.87 -0.97
N GLU A 74 3.41 -31.92 -0.07
CA GLU A 74 3.94 -32.08 1.28
C GLU A 74 3.02 -31.42 2.31
N GLY A 75 3.09 -31.91 3.55
CA GLY A 75 2.36 -31.36 4.68
C GLY A 75 2.67 -32.07 5.96
N ARG A 76 1.88 -31.80 6.98
CA ARG A 76 2.05 -32.34 8.29
C ARG A 76 0.67 -32.77 8.82
N ALA A 77 0.47 -34.07 9.00
CA ALA A 77 -0.74 -34.59 9.62
C ALA A 77 -0.76 -34.23 11.11
N ASP A 78 -1.91 -33.74 11.61
CA ASP A 78 -2.03 -33.37 13.03
C ASP A 78 -1.76 -34.53 13.96
N GLY A 79 -2.16 -35.77 13.56
CA GLY A 79 -1.84 -36.96 14.29
C GLY A 79 -2.01 -38.24 13.49
N ILE A 80 -1.22 -39.25 13.86
CA ILE A 80 -1.35 -40.64 13.35
C ILE A 80 -1.33 -41.58 14.54
N GLN A 81 -2.40 -42.35 14.68
CA GLN A 81 -2.56 -43.33 15.75
C GLN A 81 -2.48 -44.74 15.19
N LYS A 82 -1.67 -45.60 15.82
CA LYS A 82 -1.61 -47.02 15.53
C LYS A 82 -2.46 -47.77 16.56
N THR A 83 -3.56 -48.35 16.15
CA THR A 83 -4.46 -49.13 17.00
C THR A 83 -4.39 -50.64 16.68
N ALA A 84 -5.01 -51.48 17.48
CA ALA A 84 -5.07 -52.90 17.19
C ALA A 84 -5.90 -53.18 15.93
N ASP A 85 -6.81 -52.29 15.58
CA ASP A 85 -7.73 -52.42 14.45
C ASP A 85 -7.22 -51.73 13.16
N GLY A 86 -6.03 -51.11 13.21
CA GLY A 86 -5.42 -50.46 12.06
C GLY A 86 -4.82 -49.08 12.39
N VAL A 87 -4.59 -48.31 11.36
CA VAL A 87 -4.00 -46.95 11.48
C VAL A 87 -5.08 -45.88 11.28
N VAL A 88 -5.08 -44.90 12.14
CA VAL A 88 -5.98 -43.73 12.07
C VAL A 88 -5.15 -42.46 11.80
N VAL A 89 -5.49 -41.73 10.77
CA VAL A 89 -4.98 -40.37 10.51
C VAL A 89 -5.99 -39.36 11.05
N ASP A 90 -5.57 -38.50 11.94
CA ASP A 90 -6.42 -37.52 12.61
C ASP A 90 -6.08 -36.09 12.14
N GLU A 91 -7.10 -35.38 11.71
CA GLU A 91 -7.04 -33.95 11.36
C GLU A 91 -7.90 -33.16 12.34
N ILE A 92 -7.30 -32.21 13.03
CA ILE A 92 -7.93 -31.45 14.11
C ILE A 92 -8.32 -30.05 13.63
N LYS A 93 -9.56 -29.65 13.89
CA LYS A 93 -10.05 -28.30 13.55
C LYS A 93 -10.74 -27.67 14.74
N GLY A 94 -10.27 -26.48 15.12
CA GLY A 94 -11.00 -25.62 16.04
C GLY A 94 -12.15 -24.92 15.32
N VAL A 95 -13.32 -24.88 15.96
CA VAL A 95 -14.53 -24.23 15.43
C VAL A 95 -15.20 -23.38 16.51
N LEU A 96 -15.78 -22.24 16.11
CA LEU A 96 -16.61 -21.41 17.00
C LEU A 96 -18.05 -21.89 17.05
N ARG A 97 -18.49 -22.51 15.95
CA ARG A 97 -19.85 -23.02 15.83
C ARG A 97 -20.11 -24.16 16.83
N GLU A 98 -21.30 -24.20 17.37
CA GLU A 98 -21.78 -25.32 18.21
C GLU A 98 -21.65 -26.64 17.46
N LEU A 99 -21.09 -27.66 18.12
CA LEU A 99 -20.81 -28.98 17.49
C LEU A 99 -22.08 -29.74 17.07
N GLU A 100 -23.22 -29.44 17.65
CA GLU A 100 -24.51 -30.04 17.27
C GLU A 100 -24.85 -29.73 15.81
N TYR A 101 -24.52 -28.57 15.29
CA TYR A 101 -24.76 -28.14 13.92
C TYR A 101 -23.77 -28.69 12.90
N ILE A 102 -22.77 -29.44 13.33
CA ILE A 102 -21.82 -30.13 12.44
C ILE A 102 -22.30 -31.59 12.28
N GLU A 103 -23.12 -31.82 11.29
CA GLU A 103 -23.66 -33.17 11.03
C GLU A 103 -22.69 -34.07 10.26
N LYS A 104 -21.83 -33.45 9.43
CA LYS A 104 -20.82 -34.14 8.60
C LYS A 104 -19.54 -33.28 8.53
N PRO A 105 -18.39 -33.92 8.23
CA PRO A 105 -17.14 -33.17 8.01
C PRO A 105 -17.27 -32.17 6.88
N VAL A 106 -16.57 -31.02 7.03
CA VAL A 106 -16.41 -30.06 5.95
C VAL A 106 -15.55 -30.67 4.85
N GLY A 107 -16.01 -30.60 3.61
CA GLY A 107 -15.41 -31.32 2.47
C GLY A 107 -13.92 -31.07 2.31
N VAL A 108 -13.47 -29.79 2.40
CA VAL A 108 -12.04 -29.42 2.27
C VAL A 108 -11.20 -29.94 3.45
N HIS A 109 -11.74 -29.98 4.67
CA HIS A 109 -11.05 -30.55 5.83
C HIS A 109 -10.86 -32.07 5.70
N LEU A 110 -11.94 -32.76 5.29
CA LEU A 110 -11.88 -34.19 5.03
C LEU A 110 -10.91 -34.51 3.90
N ALA A 111 -10.89 -33.72 2.84
CA ALA A 111 -9.96 -33.87 1.74
C ALA A 111 -8.49 -33.74 2.19
N GLN A 112 -8.19 -32.82 3.10
CA GLN A 112 -6.86 -32.70 3.69
C GLN A 112 -6.46 -33.99 4.43
N ALA A 113 -7.34 -34.51 5.26
CA ALA A 113 -7.13 -35.75 6.01
C ALA A 113 -6.98 -36.97 5.08
N LYS A 114 -7.79 -37.05 4.01
CA LYS A 114 -7.68 -38.09 2.96
C LYS A 114 -6.32 -38.05 2.26
N CYS A 115 -5.81 -36.88 1.91
CA CYS A 115 -4.46 -36.74 1.33
C CYS A 115 -3.40 -37.31 2.27
N TYR A 116 -3.45 -36.99 3.54
CA TYR A 116 -2.52 -37.54 4.53
C TYR A 116 -2.72 -39.05 4.69
N GLY A 117 -3.95 -39.53 4.70
CA GLY A 117 -4.27 -40.97 4.73
C GLY A 117 -3.64 -41.72 3.55
N TYR A 118 -3.82 -41.20 2.33
CA TYR A 118 -3.19 -41.78 1.14
C TYR A 118 -1.67 -41.82 1.22
N ILE A 119 -1.05 -40.65 1.51
CA ILE A 119 0.42 -40.54 1.54
C ILE A 119 1.03 -41.48 2.56
N TYR A 120 0.47 -41.53 3.77
CA TYR A 120 0.93 -42.41 4.83
C TYR A 120 0.67 -43.89 4.52
N GLY A 121 -0.56 -44.23 4.09
CA GLY A 121 -0.91 -45.58 3.74
C GLY A 121 -0.04 -46.18 2.63
N LYS A 122 0.28 -45.39 1.59
CA LYS A 122 1.20 -45.74 0.53
C LYS A 122 2.63 -45.98 1.03
N GLN A 123 3.11 -45.12 1.93
CA GLN A 123 4.46 -45.20 2.50
C GLN A 123 4.63 -46.41 3.44
N GLN A 124 3.56 -46.84 4.10
CA GLN A 124 3.54 -47.97 5.03
C GLN A 124 3.02 -49.26 4.40
N GLU A 125 2.71 -49.27 3.11
CA GLU A 125 2.18 -50.41 2.35
C GLU A 125 0.92 -51.03 3.00
N LEU A 126 0.00 -50.14 3.48
CA LEU A 126 -1.28 -50.56 4.09
C LEU A 126 -2.32 -50.91 3.02
N ASP A 127 -3.27 -51.81 3.35
CA ASP A 127 -4.43 -52.09 2.49
C ASP A 127 -5.56 -51.05 2.73
N SER A 128 -5.72 -50.60 3.95
CA SER A 128 -6.74 -49.63 4.33
C SER A 128 -6.27 -48.71 5.45
N ILE A 129 -6.92 -47.57 5.59
CA ILE A 129 -6.64 -46.60 6.62
C ILE A 129 -7.91 -45.89 7.06
N THR A 130 -8.02 -45.57 8.34
CA THR A 130 -9.13 -44.79 8.88
C THR A 130 -8.75 -43.32 8.91
N VAL A 131 -9.61 -42.49 8.35
CA VAL A 131 -9.48 -41.01 8.39
C VAL A 131 -10.41 -40.49 9.48
N GLN A 132 -9.84 -39.73 10.42
CA GLN A 132 -10.60 -39.10 11.52
C GLN A 132 -10.57 -37.58 11.36
N MET A 133 -11.76 -36.99 11.48
CA MET A 133 -11.91 -35.53 11.62
C MET A 133 -12.27 -35.22 13.07
N THR A 134 -11.42 -34.46 13.75
CA THR A 134 -11.62 -34.02 15.14
C THR A 134 -11.97 -32.55 15.18
N TYR A 135 -13.24 -32.22 15.42
CA TYR A 135 -13.70 -30.86 15.65
C TYR A 135 -13.73 -30.54 17.14
N CYS A 136 -13.12 -29.41 17.52
CA CYS A 136 -13.15 -28.92 18.89
C CYS A 136 -13.79 -27.53 18.92
N GLN A 137 -14.85 -27.37 19.70
CA GLN A 137 -15.43 -26.06 19.95
C GLN A 137 -14.45 -25.23 20.79
N MET A 138 -14.16 -24.01 20.32
CA MET A 138 -13.04 -23.22 20.86
C MET A 138 -13.30 -22.65 22.25
N GLU A 139 -14.53 -22.43 22.65
CA GLU A 139 -14.90 -21.86 23.94
C GLU A 139 -15.21 -22.95 25.00
N THR A 140 -16.00 -23.96 24.63
CA THR A 140 -16.40 -25.05 25.54
C THR A 140 -15.37 -26.15 25.62
N GLU A 141 -14.47 -26.23 24.64
CA GLU A 141 -13.45 -27.29 24.46
C GLU A 141 -14.07 -28.70 24.27
N GLU A 142 -15.36 -28.77 23.96
CA GLU A 142 -16.00 -30.00 23.58
C GLU A 142 -15.48 -30.53 22.25
N VAL A 143 -15.47 -31.85 22.10
CA VAL A 143 -14.88 -32.52 20.94
C VAL A 143 -15.90 -33.47 20.27
N LYS A 144 -16.02 -33.34 18.93
CA LYS A 144 -16.80 -34.23 18.09
C LYS A 144 -15.91 -34.88 17.06
N ARG A 145 -15.98 -36.19 16.89
CA ARG A 145 -15.15 -36.95 15.95
C ARG A 145 -16.03 -37.66 14.92
N PHE A 146 -15.53 -37.64 13.68
CA PHE A 146 -16.06 -38.38 12.56
C PHE A 146 -14.97 -39.30 12.04
N GLN A 147 -15.28 -40.56 11.85
CA GLN A 147 -14.35 -41.57 11.34
C GLN A 147 -14.91 -42.25 10.11
N GLU A 148 -14.06 -42.46 9.11
CA GLU A 148 -14.40 -43.20 7.91
C GLU A 148 -13.16 -43.99 7.46
N THR A 149 -13.36 -45.28 7.12
CA THR A 149 -12.27 -46.14 6.68
C THR A 149 -12.33 -46.30 5.17
N PHE A 150 -11.16 -46.07 4.54
CA PHE A 150 -10.98 -46.16 3.10
C PHE A 150 -9.95 -47.24 2.76
N SER A 151 -10.11 -47.91 1.64
CA SER A 151 -9.03 -48.67 1.03
C SER A 151 -8.00 -47.70 0.43
N ILE A 152 -6.72 -48.09 0.42
CA ILE A 152 -5.67 -47.24 -0.18
C ILE A 152 -5.91 -47.11 -1.68
N GLU A 153 -6.48 -48.06 -2.37
CA GLU A 153 -6.85 -47.96 -3.79
C GLU A 153 -7.93 -46.89 -4.04
N GLU A 154 -8.92 -46.76 -3.16
CA GLU A 154 -9.92 -45.68 -3.24
C GLU A 154 -9.30 -44.31 -3.04
N LEU A 155 -8.45 -44.17 -2.02
CA LEU A 155 -7.73 -42.94 -1.76
C LEU A 155 -6.76 -42.59 -2.89
N GLU A 156 -6.10 -43.59 -3.49
CA GLU A 156 -5.20 -43.39 -4.63
C GLU A 156 -5.93 -42.81 -5.83
N ARG A 157 -7.07 -43.39 -6.21
CA ARG A 157 -7.88 -42.89 -7.34
C ARG A 157 -8.35 -41.46 -7.10
N TRP A 158 -8.86 -41.21 -5.91
CA TRP A 158 -9.34 -39.89 -5.51
C TRP A 158 -8.18 -38.85 -5.44
N PHE A 159 -7.05 -39.24 -4.89
CA PHE A 159 -5.87 -38.37 -4.79
C PHE A 159 -5.33 -37.98 -6.17
N PHE A 160 -5.19 -38.98 -7.07
CA PHE A 160 -4.72 -38.70 -8.43
C PHE A 160 -5.71 -37.85 -9.24
N ASP A 161 -7.02 -37.96 -9.00
CA ASP A 161 -8.00 -37.07 -9.63
C ASP A 161 -7.76 -35.61 -9.26
N ILE A 162 -7.50 -35.30 -7.99
CA ILE A 162 -7.15 -33.95 -7.54
C ILE A 162 -5.81 -33.49 -8.14
N VAL A 163 -4.81 -34.37 -8.16
CA VAL A 163 -3.50 -34.03 -8.72
C VAL A 163 -3.59 -33.74 -10.22
N MET A 164 -4.37 -34.51 -10.98
CA MET A 164 -4.62 -34.29 -12.41
C MET A 164 -5.31 -32.94 -12.66
N GLN A 165 -6.26 -32.56 -11.81
CA GLN A 165 -6.89 -31.23 -11.91
C GLN A 165 -5.87 -30.09 -11.65
N TYR A 166 -4.88 -30.31 -10.78
CA TYR A 166 -3.84 -29.34 -10.50
C TYR A 166 -2.71 -29.36 -11.55
N GLU A 167 -2.50 -30.47 -12.24
CA GLU A 167 -1.37 -30.64 -13.19
C GLU A 167 -1.36 -29.54 -14.26
N LYS A 168 -2.52 -29.16 -14.81
CA LYS A 168 -2.61 -28.07 -15.81
C LYS A 168 -2.01 -26.76 -15.31
N TRP A 169 -2.15 -26.44 -14.02
CA TRP A 169 -1.62 -25.25 -13.38
C TRP A 169 -0.10 -25.35 -13.14
N ALA A 170 0.36 -26.51 -12.68
CA ALA A 170 1.77 -26.78 -12.49
C ALA A 170 2.53 -26.77 -13.85
N ARG A 171 1.95 -27.35 -14.90
CA ARG A 171 2.47 -27.33 -16.27
C ARG A 171 2.56 -25.90 -16.79
N PHE A 172 1.51 -25.11 -16.63
CA PHE A 172 1.54 -23.67 -16.98
C PHE A 172 2.70 -22.93 -16.28
N GLN A 173 2.91 -23.14 -14.97
CA GLN A 173 4.02 -22.51 -14.26
C GLN A 173 5.40 -22.88 -14.84
N VAL A 174 5.60 -24.16 -15.15
CA VAL A 174 6.87 -24.66 -15.70
C VAL A 174 7.14 -24.08 -17.08
N GLU A 175 6.16 -24.15 -17.98
CA GLU A 175 6.26 -23.67 -19.36
C GLU A 175 6.40 -22.15 -19.41
N TRP A 176 5.58 -21.45 -18.62
CA TRP A 176 5.62 -20.00 -18.56
C TRP A 176 6.97 -19.48 -18.04
N ARG A 177 7.51 -20.04 -16.95
CA ARG A 177 8.83 -19.67 -16.44
C ARG A 177 9.93 -19.85 -17.49
N GLN A 178 9.88 -20.93 -18.27
CA GLN A 178 10.86 -21.15 -19.34
C GLN A 178 10.80 -20.05 -20.40
N THR A 179 9.58 -19.75 -20.86
CA THR A 179 9.35 -18.73 -21.88
C THR A 179 9.74 -17.35 -21.37
N ARG A 180 9.28 -17.00 -20.17
CA ARG A 180 9.63 -15.75 -19.49
C ARG A 180 11.15 -15.56 -19.39
N ASP A 181 11.83 -16.55 -18.79
CA ASP A 181 13.28 -16.45 -18.53
C ASP A 181 14.10 -16.41 -19.81
N ALA A 182 13.66 -17.08 -20.88
CA ALA A 182 14.29 -17.00 -22.20
C ALA A 182 14.21 -15.57 -22.76
N THR A 183 13.03 -14.96 -22.74
CA THR A 183 12.86 -13.59 -23.24
C THR A 183 13.52 -12.53 -22.37
N ILE A 184 13.60 -12.75 -21.05
CA ILE A 184 14.35 -11.85 -20.14
C ILE A 184 15.84 -11.81 -20.49
N LYS A 185 16.45 -12.95 -20.85
CA LYS A 185 17.88 -12.99 -21.22
C LYS A 185 18.17 -12.07 -22.40
N GLU A 186 17.30 -12.05 -23.40
CA GLU A 186 17.44 -11.25 -24.62
C GLU A 186 17.01 -9.80 -24.45
N ALA A 187 16.24 -9.49 -23.40
CA ALA A 187 15.72 -8.16 -23.17
C ALA A 187 16.84 -7.13 -22.95
N GLU A 188 16.81 -6.04 -23.70
CA GLU A 188 17.70 -4.90 -23.56
C GLU A 188 16.95 -3.67 -22.97
N PHE A 189 17.70 -2.70 -22.46
CA PHE A 189 17.10 -1.45 -22.01
C PHE A 189 16.49 -0.73 -23.21
N PRO A 190 15.20 -0.31 -23.14
CA PRO A 190 14.44 0.04 -24.35
C PRO A 190 14.82 1.37 -24.98
N TYR A 191 15.73 2.13 -24.37
CA TYR A 191 16.16 3.46 -24.82
C TYR A 191 17.68 3.59 -24.76
N PRO A 192 18.28 4.52 -25.53
CA PRO A 192 19.65 4.95 -25.27
C PRO A 192 19.78 5.45 -23.83
N TYR A 193 20.77 4.97 -23.10
CA TYR A 193 21.02 5.44 -21.74
C TYR A 193 21.36 6.93 -21.70
N ARG A 194 20.62 7.68 -20.88
CA ARG A 194 21.00 9.03 -20.49
C ARG A 194 22.10 8.99 -19.43
N GLU A 195 22.78 10.15 -19.24
CA GLU A 195 23.79 10.28 -18.19
C GLU A 195 23.26 9.85 -16.81
N GLY A 196 23.99 9.00 -16.10
CA GLY A 196 23.63 8.47 -14.79
C GLY A 196 22.60 7.34 -14.78
N GLN A 197 21.82 7.10 -15.85
CA GLN A 197 20.82 6.04 -15.88
C GLN A 197 21.42 4.63 -15.76
N ARG A 198 22.56 4.38 -16.46
CA ARG A 198 23.23 3.08 -16.39
C ARG A 198 23.76 2.77 -15.00
N GLU A 199 24.24 3.77 -14.29
CA GLU A 199 24.69 3.66 -12.91
C GLU A 199 23.52 3.34 -11.97
N LEU A 200 22.37 3.96 -12.21
CA LEU A 200 21.16 3.73 -11.44
C LEU A 200 20.65 2.30 -11.65
N VAL A 201 20.51 1.84 -12.89
CA VAL A 201 20.15 0.45 -13.25
C VAL A 201 21.10 -0.54 -12.57
N THR A 202 22.41 -0.28 -12.64
CA THR A 202 23.42 -1.11 -12.00
C THR A 202 23.28 -1.13 -10.48
N SER A 203 22.96 0.02 -9.85
CA SER A 203 22.78 0.12 -8.41
C SER A 203 21.56 -0.68 -7.93
N VAL A 204 20.45 -0.60 -8.67
CA VAL A 204 19.24 -1.41 -8.37
C VAL A 204 19.56 -2.90 -8.49
N TYR A 205 20.15 -3.32 -9.60
CA TYR A 205 20.50 -4.72 -9.82
C TYR A 205 21.43 -5.28 -8.73
N ARG A 206 22.50 -4.53 -8.39
CA ARG A 206 23.44 -4.92 -7.33
C ARG A 206 22.78 -5.00 -5.96
N THR A 207 21.81 -4.15 -5.69
CA THR A 207 21.03 -4.18 -4.44
C THR A 207 20.20 -5.46 -4.36
N ILE A 208 19.52 -5.84 -5.44
CA ILE A 208 18.77 -7.08 -5.52
C ILE A 208 19.68 -8.29 -5.33
N LEU A 209 20.80 -8.34 -6.05
CA LEU A 209 21.81 -9.41 -5.93
C LEU A 209 22.30 -9.59 -4.48
N ARG A 210 22.41 -8.49 -3.72
CA ARG A 210 22.88 -8.51 -2.33
C ARG A 210 21.76 -8.67 -1.32
N LYS A 211 20.51 -8.80 -1.75
CA LYS A 211 19.31 -8.89 -0.90
C LYS A 211 19.23 -7.76 0.13
N LYS A 212 19.49 -6.53 -0.30
CA LYS A 212 19.51 -5.32 0.52
C LYS A 212 18.37 -4.37 0.13
N LYS A 213 18.30 -3.24 0.84
CA LYS A 213 17.41 -2.12 0.52
C LYS A 213 18.18 -0.96 -0.08
N LEU A 214 17.54 -0.22 -0.98
CA LEU A 214 18.09 0.93 -1.66
C LEU A 214 17.13 2.11 -1.60
N PHE A 215 17.63 3.26 -1.20
CA PHE A 215 16.91 4.53 -1.23
C PHE A 215 17.45 5.39 -2.37
N ILE A 216 16.57 5.72 -3.32
CA ILE A 216 16.94 6.51 -4.50
C ILE A 216 16.23 7.86 -4.46
N GLN A 217 17.01 8.91 -4.33
CA GLN A 217 16.55 10.25 -4.68
C GLN A 217 16.82 10.44 -6.18
N ALA A 218 15.76 10.48 -6.97
CA ALA A 218 15.89 10.62 -8.43
C ALA A 218 15.00 11.77 -8.92
N PRO A 219 15.58 12.84 -9.44
CA PRO A 219 14.83 13.94 -10.04
C PRO A 219 13.83 13.48 -11.09
N THR A 220 12.86 14.32 -11.40
CA THR A 220 11.96 14.08 -12.55
C THR A 220 12.77 13.93 -13.82
N GLY A 221 12.26 13.17 -14.79
CA GLY A 221 12.92 12.96 -16.08
C GLY A 221 14.06 11.95 -16.14
N VAL A 222 14.55 11.44 -15.00
CA VAL A 222 15.60 10.40 -14.97
C VAL A 222 15.08 9.06 -15.49
N GLY A 223 13.76 8.89 -15.64
CA GLY A 223 13.15 7.61 -16.02
C GLY A 223 13.12 6.62 -14.85
N LYS A 224 12.79 7.08 -13.64
CA LYS A 224 12.74 6.28 -12.41
C LYS A 224 12.09 4.92 -12.58
N THR A 225 10.92 4.89 -13.21
CA THR A 225 10.12 3.68 -13.38
C THR A 225 10.86 2.63 -14.21
N MET A 226 11.37 2.99 -15.38
CA MET A 226 12.09 2.07 -16.24
C MET A 226 13.44 1.64 -15.64
N THR A 227 14.17 2.56 -14.99
CA THR A 227 15.47 2.26 -14.36
C THR A 227 15.36 1.40 -13.10
N THR A 228 14.15 1.21 -12.55
CA THR A 228 13.88 0.29 -11.43
C THR A 228 13.25 -1.01 -11.92
N ILE A 229 12.28 -0.96 -12.84
CA ILE A 229 11.60 -2.16 -13.37
C ILE A 229 12.56 -3.03 -14.18
N PHE A 230 13.30 -2.47 -15.14
CA PHE A 230 14.16 -3.25 -16.01
C PHE A 230 15.20 -4.10 -15.27
N PRO A 231 15.99 -3.56 -14.31
CA PRO A 231 16.94 -4.38 -13.57
C PRO A 231 16.27 -5.39 -12.64
N ALA A 232 15.05 -5.12 -12.13
CA ALA A 232 14.29 -6.08 -11.36
C ALA A 232 13.81 -7.25 -12.24
N VAL A 233 13.33 -6.97 -13.46
CA VAL A 233 12.98 -8.00 -14.45
C VAL A 233 14.21 -8.86 -14.79
N LYS A 234 15.37 -8.26 -15.05
CA LYS A 234 16.63 -9.00 -15.30
C LYS A 234 16.99 -9.89 -14.11
N ALA A 235 16.84 -9.40 -12.89
CA ALA A 235 17.10 -10.14 -11.65
C ALA A 235 16.17 -11.37 -11.51
N VAL A 236 14.89 -11.24 -11.88
CA VAL A 236 13.94 -12.37 -11.91
C VAL A 236 14.42 -13.46 -12.89
N GLY A 237 14.85 -13.09 -14.09
CA GLY A 237 15.35 -14.05 -15.08
C GLY A 237 16.64 -14.76 -14.68
N GLU A 238 17.38 -14.24 -13.70
CA GLU A 238 18.58 -14.84 -13.11
C GLU A 238 18.30 -15.57 -11.79
N GLY A 239 17.01 -15.71 -11.40
CA GLY A 239 16.61 -16.41 -10.17
C GLY A 239 16.92 -15.67 -8.88
N LEU A 240 17.10 -14.34 -8.92
CA LEU A 240 17.34 -13.49 -7.76
C LEU A 240 16.04 -13.02 -7.11
N GLY A 241 14.91 -13.31 -7.74
CA GLY A 241 13.55 -13.04 -7.28
C GLY A 241 12.56 -13.79 -8.15
N ASP A 242 11.35 -14.02 -7.65
CA ASP A 242 10.29 -14.72 -8.38
C ASP A 242 9.17 -13.77 -8.83
N LYS A 243 8.89 -12.73 -8.06
CA LYS A 243 7.77 -11.82 -8.29
C LYS A 243 8.13 -10.38 -7.93
N ILE A 244 7.70 -9.44 -8.77
CA ILE A 244 7.86 -8.01 -8.53
C ILE A 244 6.56 -7.44 -7.96
N PHE A 245 6.64 -6.73 -6.83
CA PHE A 245 5.59 -5.87 -6.32
C PHE A 245 5.97 -4.42 -6.59
N TYR A 246 5.28 -3.79 -7.54
CA TYR A 246 5.40 -2.37 -7.82
C TYR A 246 4.31 -1.62 -7.05
N LEU A 247 4.73 -0.86 -6.04
CA LEU A 247 3.84 -0.23 -5.09
C LEU A 247 3.74 1.27 -5.34
N THR A 248 2.52 1.79 -5.41
CA THR A 248 2.27 3.21 -5.65
C THR A 248 0.95 3.66 -5.04
N ALA A 249 0.92 4.87 -4.46
CA ALA A 249 -0.29 5.44 -3.87
C ALA A 249 -1.22 6.13 -4.88
N LYS A 250 -0.82 6.28 -6.16
CA LYS A 250 -1.52 7.14 -7.12
C LYS A 250 -1.83 6.44 -8.44
N THR A 251 -2.99 6.77 -9.00
CA THR A 251 -3.44 6.23 -10.30
C THR A 251 -2.47 6.58 -11.43
N ILE A 252 -1.96 7.83 -11.48
CA ILE A 252 -1.05 8.28 -12.55
C ILE A 252 0.26 7.49 -12.54
N THR A 253 0.87 7.30 -11.37
CA THR A 253 2.10 6.50 -11.26
C THR A 253 1.88 5.03 -11.57
N ARG A 254 0.68 4.50 -11.33
CA ARG A 254 0.25 3.17 -11.76
C ARG A 254 0.28 3.05 -13.29
N THR A 255 -0.33 3.99 -14.00
CA THR A 255 -0.33 4.01 -15.48
C THR A 255 1.08 4.08 -16.06
N VAL A 256 1.98 4.85 -15.45
CA VAL A 256 3.39 4.92 -15.86
C VAL A 256 4.12 3.58 -15.69
N ALA A 257 3.82 2.84 -14.62
CA ALA A 257 4.37 1.49 -14.41
C ALA A 257 3.84 0.49 -15.45
N GLU A 258 2.52 0.53 -15.73
CA GLU A 258 1.90 -0.28 -16.79
C GLU A 258 2.56 -0.02 -18.15
N GLN A 259 2.70 1.25 -18.51
CA GLN A 259 3.37 1.66 -19.76
C GLN A 259 4.83 1.17 -19.83
N ALA A 260 5.56 1.18 -18.71
CA ALA A 260 6.94 0.69 -18.69
C ALA A 260 7.01 -0.81 -19.01
N PHE A 261 6.12 -1.63 -18.43
CA PHE A 261 6.02 -3.05 -18.80
C PHE A 261 5.59 -3.25 -20.25
N GLN A 262 4.62 -2.46 -20.73
CA GLN A 262 4.16 -2.50 -22.13
C GLN A 262 5.29 -2.18 -23.12
N ILE A 263 6.15 -1.22 -22.80
CA ILE A 263 7.32 -0.89 -23.63
C ILE A 263 8.29 -2.07 -23.68
N LEU A 264 8.57 -2.72 -22.55
CA LEU A 264 9.44 -3.91 -22.53
C LEU A 264 8.83 -5.07 -23.32
N LYS A 265 7.52 -5.28 -23.24
CA LYS A 265 6.79 -6.30 -24.02
C LYS A 265 6.84 -6.02 -25.51
N LYS A 266 6.65 -4.78 -25.95
CA LYS A 266 6.79 -4.38 -27.35
C LYS A 266 8.20 -4.67 -27.89
N ASN A 267 9.21 -4.74 -27.02
CA ASN A 267 10.58 -5.11 -27.35
C ASN A 267 10.87 -6.60 -27.16
N GLY A 268 9.84 -7.45 -27.09
CA GLY A 268 9.98 -8.90 -27.09
C GLY A 268 9.96 -9.58 -25.72
N LEU A 269 9.83 -8.84 -24.60
CA LEU A 269 9.68 -9.41 -23.27
C LEU A 269 8.32 -10.10 -23.13
N GLN A 270 8.28 -11.35 -22.74
CA GLN A 270 7.05 -12.02 -22.27
C GLN A 270 7.00 -11.99 -20.75
N TYR A 271 6.03 -11.27 -20.22
CA TYR A 271 5.92 -11.01 -18.78
C TYR A 271 4.47 -10.73 -18.40
N LYS A 272 3.96 -11.47 -17.42
CA LYS A 272 2.58 -11.29 -16.96
C LYS A 272 2.51 -10.24 -15.86
N VAL A 273 1.62 -9.28 -16.04
CA VAL A 273 1.47 -8.14 -15.12
C VAL A 273 0.01 -8.00 -14.72
N ALA A 274 -0.27 -7.97 -13.43
CA ALA A 274 -1.59 -7.67 -12.90
C ALA A 274 -1.61 -6.31 -12.20
N THR A 275 -2.63 -5.51 -12.49
CA THR A 275 -2.90 -4.25 -11.80
C THR A 275 -4.09 -4.44 -10.86
N LEU A 276 -3.85 -4.41 -9.56
CA LEU A 276 -4.91 -4.54 -8.56
C LEU A 276 -5.63 -3.20 -8.37
N THR A 277 -6.94 -3.27 -8.43
CA THR A 277 -7.83 -2.12 -8.26
C THR A 277 -8.63 -2.28 -6.98
N ALA A 278 -8.82 -1.18 -6.24
CA ALA A 278 -9.61 -1.18 -5.02
C ALA A 278 -11.04 -1.67 -5.27
N LYS A 279 -11.61 -2.37 -4.29
CA LYS A 279 -12.90 -3.03 -4.39
C LYS A 279 -14.02 -2.08 -4.83
N GLU A 280 -14.05 -0.89 -4.25
CA GLU A 280 -15.05 0.15 -4.52
C GLU A 280 -15.01 0.65 -5.98
N LYS A 281 -13.83 0.53 -6.63
CA LYS A 281 -13.63 0.99 -8.01
C LYS A 281 -13.88 -0.08 -9.07
N ILE A 282 -13.78 -1.37 -8.71
CA ILE A 282 -13.91 -2.50 -9.66
C ILE A 282 -15.22 -3.26 -9.46
N CYS A 283 -15.92 -3.06 -8.35
CA CYS A 283 -17.18 -3.73 -8.07
C CYS A 283 -18.24 -3.34 -9.10
N PHE A 284 -19.00 -4.32 -9.59
CA PHE A 284 -20.11 -4.10 -10.53
C PHE A 284 -21.41 -3.66 -9.85
N CYS A 285 -21.50 -3.77 -8.54
CA CYS A 285 -22.65 -3.37 -7.74
C CYS A 285 -22.45 -1.94 -7.22
N GLU A 286 -23.52 -1.17 -7.10
CA GLU A 286 -23.49 0.19 -6.56
C GLU A 286 -22.99 0.21 -5.09
N LYS A 287 -23.39 -0.82 -4.32
CA LYS A 287 -22.86 -1.07 -2.97
C LYS A 287 -22.10 -2.38 -2.95
N ALA A 288 -20.96 -2.40 -2.29
CA ALA A 288 -20.09 -3.57 -2.18
C ALA A 288 -20.59 -4.56 -1.10
N GLU A 289 -21.85 -4.97 -1.17
CA GLU A 289 -22.44 -5.98 -0.30
C GLU A 289 -22.13 -7.38 -0.83
N CYS A 290 -21.08 -8.02 -0.29
CA CYS A 290 -20.55 -9.28 -0.80
C CYS A 290 -21.22 -10.48 -0.10
N ASN A 291 -22.43 -10.79 -0.55
CA ASN A 291 -23.16 -11.99 -0.13
C ASN A 291 -24.00 -12.53 -1.29
N PRO A 292 -24.35 -13.82 -1.29
CA PRO A 292 -25.03 -14.47 -2.42
C PRO A 292 -26.49 -14.03 -2.64
N ASP A 293 -27.09 -13.38 -1.64
CA ASP A 293 -28.49 -12.95 -1.72
C ASP A 293 -28.64 -11.64 -2.48
N VAL A 294 -27.60 -10.79 -2.44
CA VAL A 294 -27.61 -9.44 -3.05
C VAL A 294 -26.70 -9.37 -4.28
N CYS A 295 -25.52 -9.99 -4.23
CA CYS A 295 -24.54 -9.91 -5.31
C CYS A 295 -24.54 -11.16 -6.22
N PRO A 296 -24.94 -11.04 -7.50
CA PRO A 296 -24.96 -12.18 -8.41
C PRO A 296 -23.56 -12.72 -8.74
N TYR A 297 -22.53 -11.89 -8.58
CA TYR A 297 -21.13 -12.28 -8.80
C TYR A 297 -20.49 -12.93 -7.57
N ALA A 298 -21.08 -12.78 -6.39
CA ALA A 298 -20.71 -13.50 -5.18
C ALA A 298 -21.27 -14.92 -5.17
N LYS A 299 -22.48 -15.11 -5.72
CA LYS A 299 -23.17 -16.41 -5.78
C LYS A 299 -22.45 -17.38 -6.71
N GLY A 300 -22.01 -18.52 -6.20
CA GLY A 300 -21.26 -19.56 -6.92
C GLY A 300 -19.93 -19.08 -7.47
N HIS A 301 -19.32 -18.07 -6.84
CA HIS A 301 -18.05 -17.52 -7.28
C HIS A 301 -16.94 -18.58 -7.33
N PHE A 302 -16.81 -19.36 -6.24
CA PHE A 302 -15.74 -20.34 -6.12
C PHE A 302 -15.91 -21.53 -7.06
N ASP A 303 -17.12 -21.79 -7.54
CA ASP A 303 -17.39 -22.86 -8.52
C ASP A 303 -16.84 -22.52 -9.93
N ARG A 304 -16.66 -21.24 -10.24
CA ARG A 304 -16.32 -20.74 -11.58
C ARG A 304 -14.97 -20.03 -11.68
N VAL A 305 -14.46 -19.51 -10.57
CA VAL A 305 -13.28 -18.61 -10.60
C VAL A 305 -12.02 -19.31 -11.07
N ASN A 306 -11.83 -20.61 -10.80
CA ASN A 306 -10.66 -21.34 -11.28
C ASN A 306 -10.59 -21.36 -12.82
N ASP A 307 -11.71 -21.60 -13.50
CA ASP A 307 -11.74 -21.60 -14.96
C ASP A 307 -11.53 -20.20 -15.53
N ALA A 308 -12.14 -19.18 -14.89
CA ALA A 308 -11.93 -17.78 -15.27
C ALA A 308 -10.45 -17.34 -15.18
N VAL A 309 -9.79 -17.69 -14.08
CA VAL A 309 -8.37 -17.38 -13.84
C VAL A 309 -7.49 -18.15 -14.82
N TYR A 310 -7.73 -19.47 -15.00
CA TYR A 310 -6.92 -20.29 -15.89
C TYR A 310 -6.99 -19.81 -17.34
N GLU A 311 -8.18 -19.50 -17.84
CA GLU A 311 -8.35 -18.93 -19.17
C GLU A 311 -7.58 -17.60 -19.29
N MET A 312 -7.71 -16.71 -18.31
CA MET A 312 -7.06 -15.42 -18.34
C MET A 312 -5.53 -15.53 -18.39
N ILE A 313 -4.95 -16.33 -17.51
CA ILE A 313 -3.48 -16.47 -17.44
C ILE A 313 -2.88 -17.17 -18.66
N THR A 314 -3.66 -18.01 -19.35
CA THR A 314 -3.18 -18.73 -20.55
C THR A 314 -3.35 -17.93 -21.84
N THR A 315 -4.28 -16.96 -21.87
CA THR A 315 -4.61 -16.20 -23.09
C THR A 315 -4.12 -14.76 -23.07
N MET A 316 -3.81 -14.20 -21.89
CA MET A 316 -3.44 -12.79 -21.72
C MET A 316 -2.10 -12.65 -21.00
N GLU A 317 -1.41 -11.56 -21.26
CA GLU A 317 -0.20 -11.14 -20.53
C GLU A 317 -0.44 -9.94 -19.63
N GLU A 318 -1.49 -9.17 -19.89
CA GLU A 318 -1.88 -7.99 -19.12
C GLU A 318 -3.21 -8.21 -18.44
N MET A 319 -3.20 -8.22 -17.12
CA MET A 319 -4.38 -8.30 -16.28
C MET A 319 -4.69 -6.89 -15.77
N SER A 320 -5.03 -6.02 -16.71
CA SER A 320 -5.52 -4.65 -16.44
C SER A 320 -6.91 -4.70 -15.81
N ARG A 321 -7.36 -3.58 -15.22
CA ARG A 321 -8.72 -3.45 -14.71
C ARG A 321 -9.76 -3.86 -15.74
N GLU A 322 -9.66 -3.34 -16.95
CA GLU A 322 -10.61 -3.61 -18.05
C GLU A 322 -10.67 -5.09 -18.44
N ASN A 323 -9.50 -5.72 -18.56
CA ASN A 323 -9.39 -7.14 -18.87
C ASN A 323 -9.97 -8.03 -17.75
N ILE A 324 -9.70 -7.68 -16.48
CA ILE A 324 -10.28 -8.37 -15.31
C ILE A 324 -11.80 -8.22 -15.29
N GLU A 325 -12.33 -7.00 -15.51
CA GLU A 325 -13.78 -6.76 -15.57
C GLU A 325 -14.44 -7.55 -16.71
N THR A 326 -13.82 -7.59 -17.89
CA THR A 326 -14.32 -8.33 -19.04
C THR A 326 -14.38 -9.83 -18.77
N GLN A 327 -13.30 -10.40 -18.24
CA GLN A 327 -13.21 -11.82 -17.89
C GLN A 327 -14.18 -12.19 -16.77
N ALA A 328 -14.30 -11.34 -15.75
CA ALA A 328 -15.20 -11.54 -14.63
C ALA A 328 -16.68 -11.54 -15.06
N LYS A 329 -17.08 -10.65 -15.97
CA LYS A 329 -18.42 -10.65 -16.56
C LYS A 329 -18.67 -11.92 -17.35
N LYS A 330 -17.73 -12.36 -18.18
CA LYS A 330 -17.82 -13.58 -18.98
C LYS A 330 -18.12 -14.81 -18.13
N HIS A 331 -17.45 -14.95 -16.99
CA HIS A 331 -17.59 -16.10 -16.09
C HIS A 331 -18.57 -15.87 -14.92
N SER A 332 -19.20 -14.71 -14.84
CA SER A 332 -20.09 -14.32 -13.75
C SER A 332 -19.44 -14.49 -12.37
N VAL A 333 -18.22 -13.97 -12.19
CA VAL A 333 -17.45 -14.01 -10.94
C VAL A 333 -17.16 -12.60 -10.44
N CYS A 334 -16.83 -12.46 -9.16
CA CYS A 334 -16.43 -11.18 -8.58
C CYS A 334 -15.11 -10.70 -9.19
N PRO A 335 -15.05 -9.51 -9.83
CA PRO A 335 -13.82 -9.02 -10.46
C PRO A 335 -12.71 -8.74 -9.44
N PHE A 336 -13.06 -8.30 -8.23
CA PHE A 336 -12.10 -8.03 -7.17
C PHE A 336 -11.41 -9.33 -6.70
N GLU A 337 -12.17 -10.33 -6.29
CA GLU A 337 -11.62 -11.61 -5.83
C GLU A 337 -10.88 -12.36 -6.94
N MET A 338 -11.41 -12.33 -8.18
CA MET A 338 -10.71 -12.90 -9.33
C MET A 338 -9.36 -12.22 -9.57
N GLY A 339 -9.28 -10.89 -9.45
CA GLY A 339 -8.03 -10.15 -9.57
C GLY A 339 -7.00 -10.55 -8.51
N LEU A 340 -7.46 -10.79 -7.28
CA LEU A 340 -6.60 -11.31 -6.21
C LEU A 340 -6.11 -12.74 -6.51
N ASP A 341 -6.95 -13.60 -7.09
CA ASP A 341 -6.55 -14.96 -7.48
C ASP A 341 -5.54 -14.95 -8.65
N VAL A 342 -5.78 -14.12 -9.66
CA VAL A 342 -4.86 -13.92 -10.79
C VAL A 342 -3.47 -13.49 -10.32
N SER A 343 -3.39 -12.68 -9.24
CA SER A 343 -2.11 -12.20 -8.71
C SER A 343 -1.14 -13.31 -8.31
N LEU A 344 -1.64 -14.51 -8.00
CA LEU A 344 -0.79 -15.67 -7.70
C LEU A 344 0.02 -16.16 -8.91
N TRP A 345 -0.49 -15.95 -10.12
CA TRP A 345 -0.01 -16.55 -11.37
C TRP A 345 0.77 -15.59 -12.27
N VAL A 346 0.94 -14.34 -11.87
CA VAL A 346 1.65 -13.32 -12.64
C VAL A 346 3.05 -13.06 -12.11
N ASP A 347 3.90 -12.46 -12.93
CA ASP A 347 5.30 -12.15 -12.61
C ASP A 347 5.45 -10.80 -11.90
N ALA A 348 4.55 -9.84 -12.17
CA ALA A 348 4.52 -8.56 -11.49
C ALA A 348 3.10 -8.18 -11.05
N ILE A 349 3.01 -7.52 -9.91
CA ILE A 349 1.80 -6.95 -9.35
C ILE A 349 2.00 -5.46 -9.16
N ILE A 350 1.16 -4.66 -9.80
CA ILE A 350 1.11 -3.22 -9.60
C ILE A 350 -0.08 -2.94 -8.67
N CYS A 351 0.16 -2.36 -7.50
CA CYS A 351 -0.89 -2.14 -6.50
C CYS A 351 -0.59 -0.96 -5.57
N ASP A 352 -1.59 -0.59 -4.76
CA ASP A 352 -1.43 0.38 -3.68
C ASP A 352 -0.61 -0.22 -2.53
N TYR A 353 0.02 0.64 -1.71
CA TYR A 353 0.78 0.26 -0.53
C TYR A 353 -0.01 -0.61 0.45
N ASN A 354 -1.33 -0.38 0.55
CA ASN A 354 -2.21 -1.11 1.46
C ASN A 354 -2.20 -2.61 1.18
N TYR A 355 -2.06 -3.03 -0.08
CA TYR A 355 -2.02 -4.44 -0.44
C TYR A 355 -0.80 -5.19 0.11
N VAL A 356 0.23 -4.48 0.55
CA VAL A 356 1.41 -5.09 1.19
C VAL A 356 1.49 -4.77 2.67
N PHE A 357 1.22 -3.51 3.07
CA PHE A 357 1.58 -3.02 4.40
C PHE A 357 0.42 -2.86 5.38
N ASP A 358 -0.83 -2.78 4.90
CA ASP A 358 -1.98 -2.59 5.79
C ASP A 358 -2.28 -3.86 6.60
N PRO A 359 -2.33 -3.80 7.93
CA PRO A 359 -2.58 -4.97 8.77
C PRO A 359 -3.91 -5.67 8.48
N ASN A 360 -4.91 -4.96 7.95
CA ASN A 360 -6.24 -5.50 7.67
C ASN A 360 -6.45 -5.85 6.19
N ALA A 361 -5.81 -5.12 5.27
CA ALA A 361 -6.06 -5.21 3.82
C ALA A 361 -4.92 -5.86 3.01
N HIS A 362 -3.79 -6.21 3.64
CA HIS A 362 -2.67 -6.84 2.93
C HIS A 362 -3.06 -8.16 2.27
N LEU A 363 -2.36 -8.51 1.21
CA LEU A 363 -2.54 -9.76 0.48
C LEU A 363 -2.08 -10.96 1.32
N LYS A 364 -2.98 -11.51 2.13
CA LYS A 364 -2.71 -12.69 2.99
C LYS A 364 -2.17 -13.89 2.21
N ARG A 365 -2.47 -13.97 0.91
CA ARG A 365 -1.94 -14.99 -0.01
C ARG A 365 -0.41 -14.97 -0.07
N PHE A 366 0.20 -13.78 0.09
CA PHE A 366 1.65 -13.56 0.03
C PHE A 366 2.27 -13.23 1.39
N PHE A 367 1.54 -12.48 2.22
CA PHE A 367 2.10 -11.83 3.42
C PHE A 367 1.49 -12.32 4.73
N SER A 368 0.93 -13.53 4.78
CA SER A 368 0.51 -14.12 6.05
C SER A 368 1.73 -14.49 6.92
N GLU A 369 1.51 -14.55 8.23
CA GLU A 369 2.54 -14.84 9.23
C GLU A 369 3.32 -16.12 8.88
N GLY A 370 4.65 -16.03 8.94
CA GLY A 370 5.56 -17.15 8.62
C GLY A 370 5.81 -17.41 7.14
N LYS A 371 5.11 -16.75 6.21
CA LYS A 371 5.40 -16.86 4.78
C LYS A 371 6.57 -15.96 4.39
N LYS A 372 7.45 -16.50 3.56
CA LYS A 372 8.50 -15.75 2.87
C LYS A 372 8.48 -16.12 1.41
N GLY A 373 8.68 -15.14 0.56
CA GLY A 373 8.78 -15.36 -0.88
C GLY A 373 9.99 -14.62 -1.45
N GLU A 374 10.36 -14.95 -2.65
CA GLU A 374 11.45 -14.27 -3.36
C GLU A 374 10.92 -12.99 -4.05
N TYR A 375 10.27 -12.11 -3.24
CA TYR A 375 9.63 -10.90 -3.73
C TYR A 375 10.62 -9.74 -3.84
N LEU A 376 10.47 -8.96 -4.91
CA LEU A 376 11.20 -7.72 -5.14
C LEU A 376 10.22 -6.56 -4.99
N PHE A 377 10.42 -5.70 -4.00
CA PHE A 377 9.57 -4.53 -3.77
C PHE A 377 10.16 -3.30 -4.46
N LEU A 378 9.39 -2.71 -5.36
CA LEU A 378 9.68 -1.43 -6.01
C LEU A 378 8.65 -0.41 -5.51
N ILE A 379 9.07 0.51 -4.66
CA ILE A 379 8.19 1.44 -3.94
C ILE A 379 8.35 2.83 -4.55
N ASP A 380 7.40 3.19 -5.40
CA ASP A 380 7.37 4.49 -6.08
C ASP A 380 6.75 5.56 -5.18
N GLU A 381 7.18 6.79 -5.36
CA GLU A 381 6.83 7.94 -4.54
C GLU A 381 6.89 7.63 -3.04
N ALA A 382 7.97 6.92 -2.65
CA ALA A 382 8.17 6.34 -1.32
C ALA A 382 8.10 7.37 -0.17
N HIS A 383 8.22 8.66 -0.47
CA HIS A 383 8.00 9.73 0.52
C HIS A 383 6.58 9.71 1.12
N ASN A 384 5.59 9.24 0.35
CA ASN A 384 4.20 9.11 0.82
C ASN A 384 4.02 7.95 1.81
N LEU A 385 4.89 6.94 1.75
CA LEU A 385 4.76 5.75 2.61
C LEU A 385 4.96 6.07 4.10
N VAL A 386 5.64 7.17 4.45
CA VAL A 386 5.81 7.60 5.84
C VAL A 386 4.47 7.93 6.50
N GLU A 387 3.71 8.84 5.90
CA GLU A 387 2.41 9.24 6.45
C GLU A 387 1.38 8.10 6.29
N ARG A 388 1.36 7.43 5.15
CA ARG A 388 0.50 6.25 4.95
C ARG A 388 0.79 5.13 5.95
N GLY A 389 2.08 4.89 6.29
CA GLY A 389 2.44 3.92 7.32
C GLY A 389 1.95 4.35 8.70
N ARG A 390 2.08 5.63 9.06
CA ARG A 390 1.50 6.15 10.31
C ARG A 390 -0.01 5.95 10.37
N GLU A 391 -0.73 6.24 9.29
CA GLU A 391 -2.18 6.06 9.20
C GLU A 391 -2.57 4.57 9.33
N MET A 392 -1.94 3.68 8.55
CA MET A 392 -2.23 2.24 8.55
C MET A 392 -2.04 1.58 9.93
N TYR A 393 -1.04 2.04 10.68
CA TYR A 393 -0.71 1.48 11.99
C TYR A 393 -1.24 2.30 13.17
N SER A 394 -2.09 3.31 12.93
CA SER A 394 -2.77 4.07 13.97
C SER A 394 -4.24 3.66 14.06
N ALA A 395 -4.85 3.83 15.24
CA ALA A 395 -6.26 3.61 15.41
C ALA A 395 -6.88 4.67 16.33
N VAL A 396 -8.13 5.03 16.08
CA VAL A 396 -8.86 6.04 16.81
C VAL A 396 -10.26 5.52 17.20
N LEU A 397 -10.73 5.92 18.37
CA LEU A 397 -12.11 5.73 18.80
C LEU A 397 -12.65 7.06 19.32
N TYR A 398 -13.89 7.38 18.96
CA TYR A 398 -14.61 8.54 19.44
C TYR A 398 -15.60 8.12 20.53
N LYS A 399 -15.61 8.87 21.61
CA LYS A 399 -16.53 8.63 22.73
C LYS A 399 -18.00 8.69 22.28
N GLU A 400 -18.30 9.56 21.36
CA GLU A 400 -19.63 9.82 20.82
C GLU A 400 -20.20 8.58 20.12
N GLU A 401 -19.36 7.77 19.44
CA GLU A 401 -19.74 6.51 18.79
C GLU A 401 -20.31 5.48 19.79
N PHE A 402 -19.76 5.42 21.02
CA PHE A 402 -20.26 4.53 22.07
C PHE A 402 -21.67 4.86 22.50
N LEU A 403 -22.03 6.18 22.51
CA LEU A 403 -23.38 6.61 22.85
C LEU A 403 -24.38 6.30 21.72
N GLN A 404 -23.98 6.44 20.48
CA GLN A 404 -24.79 6.09 19.31
C GLN A 404 -25.04 4.59 19.30
N MET A 405 -23.99 3.80 19.44
CA MET A 405 -24.08 2.34 19.46
C MET A 405 -24.92 1.81 20.61
N LYS A 406 -24.77 2.38 21.80
CA LYS A 406 -25.63 2.04 22.94
C LYS A 406 -27.13 2.23 22.64
N LYS A 407 -27.50 3.28 21.89
CA LYS A 407 -28.90 3.50 21.48
C LYS A 407 -29.34 2.48 20.45
N ALA A 408 -28.49 2.15 19.47
CA ALA A 408 -28.77 1.18 18.41
C ALA A 408 -29.05 -0.22 18.98
N VAL A 409 -28.20 -0.70 19.91
CA VAL A 409 -28.32 -2.09 20.44
C VAL A 409 -29.16 -2.22 21.71
N ARG A 410 -29.81 -1.14 22.18
CA ARG A 410 -30.51 -1.07 23.47
C ARG A 410 -31.57 -2.17 23.67
N TYR A 411 -32.30 -2.48 22.61
CA TYR A 411 -33.40 -3.46 22.64
C TYR A 411 -32.94 -4.87 22.25
N GLU A 412 -31.73 -5.02 21.83
CA GLU A 412 -31.17 -6.26 21.29
C GLU A 412 -30.36 -7.02 22.34
N SER A 413 -29.51 -6.32 23.09
CA SER A 413 -28.70 -6.93 24.14
C SER A 413 -28.49 -6.02 25.32
N VAL A 414 -29.14 -6.35 26.46
CA VAL A 414 -28.93 -5.65 27.72
C VAL A 414 -27.50 -5.76 28.23
N LYS A 415 -26.84 -6.91 27.97
CA LYS A 415 -25.45 -7.12 28.37
C LYS A 415 -24.51 -6.20 27.58
N LEU A 416 -24.63 -6.18 26.25
CA LEU A 416 -23.82 -5.30 25.38
C LEU A 416 -24.06 -3.82 25.70
N THR A 417 -25.31 -3.41 25.95
CA THR A 417 -25.63 -2.05 26.33
C THR A 417 -24.87 -1.63 27.60
N ARG A 418 -24.78 -2.52 28.62
CA ARG A 418 -24.01 -2.26 29.84
C ARG A 418 -22.49 -2.20 29.60
N GLN A 419 -21.98 -3.04 28.72
CA GLN A 419 -20.55 -3.05 28.33
C GLN A 419 -20.19 -1.73 27.64
N LEU A 420 -21.00 -1.27 26.67
CA LEU A 420 -20.83 0.02 25.98
C LEU A 420 -20.88 1.20 26.99
N GLU A 421 -21.82 1.18 27.92
CA GLU A 421 -21.87 2.20 28.95
C GLU A 421 -20.61 2.20 29.83
N GLY A 422 -20.06 1.02 30.15
CA GLY A 422 -18.81 0.93 30.92
C GLY A 422 -17.62 1.55 30.20
N CYS A 423 -17.50 1.40 28.88
CA CYS A 423 -16.49 2.05 28.05
C CYS A 423 -16.73 3.56 27.94
N ASN A 424 -17.99 3.96 27.70
CA ASN A 424 -18.38 5.38 27.63
C ASN A 424 -18.06 6.14 28.92
N GLN A 425 -18.30 5.55 30.11
CA GLN A 425 -17.96 6.17 31.37
C GLN A 425 -16.46 6.37 31.57
N MET A 426 -15.62 5.37 31.18
CA MET A 426 -14.16 5.54 31.21
C MET A 426 -13.69 6.66 30.28
N LEU A 427 -14.22 6.71 29.08
CA LEU A 427 -13.92 7.81 28.16
C LEU A 427 -14.39 9.17 28.67
N LEU A 428 -15.52 9.21 29.38
CA LEU A 428 -16.00 10.42 30.03
C LEU A 428 -15.09 10.87 31.19
N GLU A 429 -14.53 9.95 31.96
CA GLU A 429 -13.53 10.23 32.97
C GLU A 429 -12.26 10.79 32.34
N MET A 430 -11.74 10.14 31.27
CA MET A 430 -10.61 10.65 30.51
C MET A 430 -10.88 12.06 29.93
N LYS A 431 -12.10 12.31 29.40
CA LYS A 431 -12.52 13.60 28.87
C LYS A 431 -12.49 14.70 29.96
N ARG A 432 -12.92 14.38 31.19
CA ARG A 432 -12.88 15.32 32.30
C ARG A 432 -11.46 15.70 32.73
N GLU A 433 -10.52 14.82 32.57
CA GLU A 433 -9.11 15.04 32.88
C GLU A 433 -8.31 15.69 31.73
N CYS A 434 -8.88 15.72 30.54
CA CYS A 434 -8.28 16.23 29.31
C CYS A 434 -8.73 17.69 29.10
N GLN A 435 -7.80 18.63 29.17
CA GLN A 435 -8.12 20.05 28.87
C GLN A 435 -8.14 20.29 27.36
N THR A 436 -7.10 19.82 26.66
CA THR A 436 -6.94 19.91 25.21
C THR A 436 -6.46 18.58 24.66
N TYR A 437 -5.32 18.06 25.15
CA TYR A 437 -4.85 16.70 24.90
C TYR A 437 -4.15 16.14 26.15
N LYS A 438 -4.06 14.81 26.23
CA LYS A 438 -3.38 14.11 27.33
C LYS A 438 -2.79 12.79 26.86
N GLU A 439 -1.49 12.56 27.14
CA GLU A 439 -0.81 11.30 26.86
C GLU A 439 -1.03 10.28 27.99
N TYR A 440 -1.03 8.99 27.64
CA TYR A 440 -1.19 7.85 28.54
C TYR A 440 -0.09 6.83 28.32
N ASN A 441 0.44 6.30 29.40
CA ASN A 441 1.41 5.20 29.32
C ASN A 441 0.73 3.86 29.05
N SER A 442 -0.52 3.70 29.48
CA SER A 442 -1.29 2.46 29.28
C SER A 442 -2.79 2.75 29.37
N ILE A 443 -3.56 2.02 28.58
CA ILE A 443 -5.02 1.99 28.62
C ILE A 443 -5.56 0.57 28.83
N SER A 444 -4.79 -0.31 29.49
CA SER A 444 -5.11 -1.74 29.65
C SER A 444 -6.51 -2.00 30.22
N HIS A 445 -6.95 -1.21 31.22
CA HIS A 445 -8.30 -1.34 31.78
C HIS A 445 -9.41 -1.03 30.77
N PHE A 446 -9.19 -0.02 29.93
CA PHE A 446 -10.12 0.32 28.86
C PHE A 446 -10.14 -0.77 27.80
N ALA A 447 -8.97 -1.25 27.38
CA ALA A 447 -8.83 -2.30 26.38
C ALA A 447 -9.54 -3.60 26.81
N LEU A 448 -9.45 -4.00 28.08
CA LEU A 448 -10.17 -5.17 28.60
C LEU A 448 -11.71 -4.99 28.54
N LYS A 449 -12.23 -3.79 28.83
CA LYS A 449 -13.67 -3.52 28.68
C LYS A 449 -14.07 -3.49 27.20
N LEU A 450 -13.23 -2.91 26.37
CA LEU A 450 -13.44 -2.85 24.92
C LEU A 450 -13.46 -4.24 24.29
N LEU A 451 -12.61 -5.17 24.73
CA LEU A 451 -12.64 -6.58 24.32
C LEU A 451 -13.99 -7.24 24.63
N ASN A 452 -14.58 -6.94 25.81
CA ASN A 452 -15.91 -7.44 26.12
C ASN A 452 -17.00 -6.85 25.19
N VAL A 453 -16.86 -5.58 24.80
CA VAL A 453 -17.75 -4.95 23.80
C VAL A 453 -17.60 -5.65 22.45
N MET A 454 -16.37 -5.90 22.00
CA MET A 454 -16.09 -6.60 20.75
C MET A 454 -16.76 -7.98 20.71
N ASN A 455 -16.58 -8.78 21.79
CA ASN A 455 -17.18 -10.11 21.89
C ASN A 455 -18.73 -10.04 21.91
N GLY A 456 -19.28 -9.00 22.55
CA GLY A 456 -20.73 -8.76 22.57
C GLY A 456 -21.28 -8.37 21.21
N LEU A 457 -20.55 -7.55 20.45
CA LEU A 457 -20.90 -7.18 19.07
C LEU A 457 -20.79 -8.38 18.14
N GLN A 458 -19.71 -9.15 18.24
CA GLN A 458 -19.51 -10.35 17.43
C GLN A 458 -20.68 -11.35 17.62
N LYS A 459 -21.06 -11.62 18.85
CA LYS A 459 -22.20 -12.48 19.16
C LYS A 459 -23.51 -11.95 18.55
N LEU A 460 -23.76 -10.65 18.63
CA LEU A 460 -24.92 -10.02 18.01
C LEU A 460 -24.91 -10.19 16.48
N LEU A 461 -23.75 -10.05 15.83
CA LEU A 461 -23.60 -10.22 14.39
C LEU A 461 -23.82 -11.67 13.95
N GLU A 462 -23.44 -12.65 14.78
CA GLU A 462 -23.63 -14.07 14.50
C GLU A 462 -25.10 -14.52 14.67
N GLU A 463 -25.85 -13.89 15.60
CA GLU A 463 -27.23 -14.22 15.88
C GLU A 463 -28.23 -13.59 14.90
N LYS A 464 -27.81 -12.58 14.10
CA LYS A 464 -28.71 -11.84 13.20
C LYS A 464 -28.43 -12.11 11.73
N GLU A 465 -29.49 -12.35 10.96
CA GLU A 465 -29.41 -12.45 9.49
C GLU A 465 -29.20 -11.10 8.80
N GLN A 466 -29.70 -10.02 9.40
CA GLN A 466 -29.52 -8.64 8.92
C GLN A 466 -29.05 -7.76 10.07
N VAL A 467 -27.91 -7.13 9.89
CA VAL A 467 -27.30 -6.25 10.86
C VAL A 467 -27.28 -4.83 10.29
N ASP A 468 -27.51 -3.86 11.17
CA ASP A 468 -27.40 -2.45 10.86
C ASP A 468 -25.95 -2.12 10.46
N GLU A 469 -25.79 -1.40 9.35
CA GLU A 469 -24.48 -0.99 8.80
C GLU A 469 -23.63 -0.25 9.84
N GLU A 470 -24.26 0.64 10.65
CA GLU A 470 -23.58 1.36 11.74
C GLU A 470 -22.99 0.42 12.80
N VAL A 471 -23.68 -0.68 13.13
CA VAL A 471 -23.20 -1.67 14.10
C VAL A 471 -21.99 -2.43 13.54
N LEU A 472 -22.03 -2.77 12.27
CA LEU A 472 -20.95 -3.46 11.58
C LEU A 472 -19.69 -2.57 11.47
N GLU A 473 -19.85 -1.30 11.11
CA GLU A 473 -18.76 -0.33 11.06
C GLU A 473 -18.11 -0.14 12.42
N PHE A 474 -18.92 0.05 13.46
CA PHE A 474 -18.41 0.20 14.82
C PHE A 474 -17.68 -1.06 15.30
N TYR A 475 -18.18 -2.27 14.94
CA TYR A 475 -17.47 -3.52 15.23
C TYR A 475 -16.07 -3.53 14.58
N PHE A 476 -15.95 -3.11 13.32
CA PHE A 476 -14.66 -3.03 12.64
C PHE A 476 -13.75 -1.97 13.26
N HIS A 477 -14.27 -0.82 13.68
CA HIS A 477 -13.50 0.21 14.38
C HIS A 477 -12.93 -0.32 15.71
N VAL A 478 -13.76 -0.97 16.52
CA VAL A 478 -13.35 -1.58 17.80
C VAL A 478 -12.31 -2.66 17.57
N ARG A 479 -12.52 -3.54 16.59
CA ARG A 479 -11.60 -4.63 16.23
C ARG A 479 -10.25 -4.08 15.77
N ASN A 480 -10.26 -3.09 14.87
CA ASN A 480 -9.04 -2.45 14.42
C ASN A 480 -8.26 -1.80 15.56
N PHE A 481 -8.97 -1.10 16.45
CA PHE A 481 -8.35 -0.48 17.61
C PHE A 481 -7.67 -1.50 18.53
N LEU A 482 -8.32 -2.63 18.80
CA LEU A 482 -7.75 -3.70 19.63
C LEU A 482 -6.57 -4.37 18.93
N ASN A 483 -6.65 -4.64 17.63
CA ASN A 483 -5.54 -5.19 16.85
C ASN A 483 -4.31 -4.27 16.90
N ILE A 484 -4.51 -2.97 16.72
CA ILE A 484 -3.41 -2.00 16.83
C ILE A 484 -2.90 -1.90 18.28
N TYR A 485 -3.78 -1.99 19.28
CA TYR A 485 -3.37 -1.95 20.68
C TYR A 485 -2.44 -3.09 21.07
N GLU A 486 -2.63 -4.29 20.53
CA GLU A 486 -1.72 -5.43 20.72
C GLU A 486 -0.33 -5.18 20.13
N GLU A 487 -0.25 -4.34 19.10
CA GLU A 487 0.98 -4.01 18.39
C GLU A 487 1.70 -2.76 18.95
N VAL A 488 1.15 -2.12 20.00
CA VAL A 488 1.74 -0.91 20.61
C VAL A 488 3.09 -1.24 21.24
N ASP A 489 4.11 -0.51 20.82
CA ASP A 489 5.48 -0.58 21.31
C ASP A 489 6.04 0.84 21.57
N GLU A 490 7.34 0.99 21.76
CA GLU A 490 8.03 2.27 21.97
C GLU A 490 7.88 3.27 20.80
N ASN A 491 7.40 2.82 19.63
CA ASN A 491 7.17 3.67 18.46
C ASN A 491 5.77 4.30 18.45
N TYR A 492 4.98 4.09 19.52
CA TYR A 492 3.63 4.61 19.65
C TYR A 492 3.52 5.64 20.77
N VAL A 493 2.53 6.52 20.61
CA VAL A 493 2.03 7.39 21.67
C VAL A 493 0.52 7.21 21.78
N ILE A 494 0.05 6.90 22.98
CA ILE A 494 -1.38 6.81 23.28
C ILE A 494 -1.82 8.16 23.83
N TYR A 495 -2.81 8.78 23.22
CA TYR A 495 -3.30 10.08 23.69
C TYR A 495 -4.80 10.25 23.49
N THR A 496 -5.37 11.16 24.27
CA THR A 496 -6.72 11.69 24.07
C THR A 496 -6.66 13.13 23.66
N GLU A 497 -7.66 13.57 22.89
CA GLU A 497 -7.80 14.94 22.44
C GLU A 497 -9.26 15.35 22.44
N LEU A 498 -9.51 16.59 22.87
CA LEU A 498 -10.80 17.24 22.74
C LEU A 498 -10.74 18.13 21.50
N GLU A 499 -11.46 17.74 20.45
CA GLU A 499 -11.51 18.48 19.19
C GLU A 499 -12.33 19.79 19.31
N GLU A 500 -12.10 20.74 18.43
CA GLU A 500 -12.80 22.03 18.42
C GLU A 500 -14.33 21.88 18.31
N GLY A 501 -14.81 20.82 17.66
CA GLY A 501 -16.23 20.45 17.57
C GLY A 501 -16.83 19.90 18.87
N GLY A 502 -16.02 19.61 19.88
CA GLY A 502 -16.42 19.03 21.15
C GLY A 502 -16.39 17.52 21.21
N ASP A 503 -16.05 16.85 20.12
CA ASP A 503 -15.84 15.41 20.05
C ASP A 503 -14.56 15.01 20.80
N PHE A 504 -14.61 13.85 21.45
CA PHE A 504 -13.50 13.36 22.26
C PHE A 504 -12.96 12.05 21.71
N LYS A 505 -11.70 12.08 21.31
CA LYS A 505 -11.03 10.91 20.75
C LYS A 505 -9.96 10.32 21.65
N LEU A 506 -9.83 9.01 21.59
CA LEU A 506 -8.69 8.23 22.08
C LEU A 506 -7.96 7.66 20.88
N LYS A 507 -6.67 7.98 20.74
CA LYS A 507 -5.86 7.54 19.59
C LYS A 507 -4.62 6.75 20.02
N LEU A 508 -4.37 5.66 19.30
CA LEU A 508 -3.12 4.93 19.27
C LEU A 508 -2.34 5.47 18.08
N PHE A 509 -1.36 6.30 18.31
CA PHE A 509 -0.63 6.98 17.23
C PHE A 509 0.72 6.33 16.98
N CYS A 510 0.88 5.72 15.82
CA CYS A 510 2.16 5.20 15.34
C CYS A 510 3.05 6.36 14.90
N VAL A 511 4.04 6.70 15.69
CA VAL A 511 4.98 7.81 15.40
C VAL A 511 6.02 7.38 14.37
N ASN A 512 6.57 6.17 14.53
CA ASN A 512 7.57 5.61 13.62
C ASN A 512 7.12 4.26 13.05
N PRO A 513 6.69 4.21 11.78
CA PRO A 513 6.17 2.98 11.17
C PRO A 513 7.27 1.98 10.74
N ALA A 514 8.57 2.33 10.83
CA ALA A 514 9.66 1.54 10.27
C ALA A 514 9.66 0.07 10.71
N VAL A 515 9.40 -0.21 11.99
CA VAL A 515 9.36 -1.59 12.52
C VAL A 515 8.21 -2.38 11.92
N LYS A 516 7.03 -1.77 11.80
CA LYS A 516 5.83 -2.42 11.25
C LYS A 516 6.01 -2.69 9.75
N LEU A 517 6.50 -1.72 9.00
CA LEU A 517 6.85 -1.91 7.58
C LEU A 517 7.89 -3.02 7.38
N GLN A 518 8.88 -3.10 8.28
CA GLN A 518 9.92 -4.13 8.22
C GLN A 518 9.36 -5.55 8.30
N ASN A 519 8.29 -5.78 9.07
CA ASN A 519 7.66 -7.09 9.19
C ASN A 519 7.21 -7.64 7.82
N PHE A 520 6.72 -6.78 6.94
CA PHE A 520 6.34 -7.15 5.58
C PHE A 520 7.54 -7.18 4.63
N LEU A 521 8.41 -6.18 4.69
CA LEU A 521 9.60 -6.11 3.83
C LEU A 521 10.55 -7.30 4.03
N SER A 522 10.65 -7.83 5.24
CA SER A 522 11.47 -9.01 5.57
C SER A 522 10.92 -10.32 4.99
N GLN A 523 9.70 -10.30 4.46
CA GLN A 523 9.11 -11.44 3.74
C GLN A 523 9.55 -11.53 2.27
N GLY A 524 10.21 -10.49 1.75
CA GLY A 524 10.81 -10.48 0.42
C GLY A 524 12.34 -10.46 0.44
N ASN A 525 12.92 -10.46 -0.75
CA ASN A 525 14.38 -10.52 -0.95
C ASN A 525 15.04 -9.14 -0.93
N SER A 526 14.41 -8.14 -1.54
CA SER A 526 15.02 -6.82 -1.72
C SER A 526 13.95 -5.74 -1.88
N THR A 527 14.30 -4.50 -1.52
CA THR A 527 13.40 -3.35 -1.61
C THR A 527 14.12 -2.15 -2.21
N VAL A 528 13.48 -1.49 -3.17
CA VAL A 528 13.95 -0.23 -3.75
C VAL A 528 12.91 0.85 -3.47
N PHE A 529 13.26 1.81 -2.64
CA PHE A 529 12.49 3.02 -2.36
C PHE A 529 12.96 4.13 -3.28
N PHE A 530 12.08 4.73 -4.04
CA PHE A 530 12.47 5.81 -4.95
C PHE A 530 11.43 6.92 -5.02
N SER A 531 11.91 8.14 -5.11
CA SER A 531 11.10 9.36 -5.32
C SER A 531 12.00 10.53 -5.72
N ALA A 532 11.41 11.55 -6.33
CA ALA A 532 12.10 12.80 -6.60
C ALA A 532 12.43 13.59 -5.32
N THR A 533 11.65 13.42 -4.28
CA THR A 533 11.67 14.23 -3.06
C THR A 533 12.13 13.47 -1.81
N LEU A 534 12.85 12.35 -1.96
CA LEU A 534 13.47 11.65 -0.82
C LEU A 534 14.66 12.45 -0.22
N LEU A 535 14.39 13.64 0.24
CA LEU A 535 15.38 14.55 0.84
C LEU A 535 14.95 15.06 2.22
N PRO A 536 15.82 14.99 3.23
CA PRO A 536 17.10 14.26 3.20
C PRO A 536 16.89 12.75 3.30
N ILE A 537 17.68 11.95 2.59
CA ILE A 537 17.50 10.49 2.56
C ILE A 537 17.56 9.86 3.96
N ARG A 538 18.39 10.40 4.86
CA ARG A 538 18.50 9.92 6.25
C ARG A 538 17.15 9.92 7.00
N TYR A 539 16.30 10.93 6.78
CA TYR A 539 14.96 11.02 7.36
C TYR A 539 14.08 9.84 6.91
N TYR A 540 14.06 9.57 5.61
CA TYR A 540 13.28 8.47 5.07
C TYR A 540 13.82 7.11 5.46
N LYS A 541 15.14 6.93 5.51
CA LYS A 541 15.76 5.69 6.01
C LYS A 541 15.31 5.39 7.46
N ARG A 542 15.26 6.41 8.31
CA ARG A 542 14.85 6.27 9.72
C ARG A 542 13.38 5.87 9.89
N LEU A 543 12.52 6.26 8.95
CA LEU A 543 11.08 6.05 9.03
C LEU A 543 10.56 4.88 8.17
N LEU A 544 11.36 4.39 7.23
CA LEU A 544 10.96 3.32 6.31
C LEU A 544 11.81 2.04 6.46
N SER A 545 12.88 2.07 7.26
CA SER A 545 13.73 0.91 7.50
C SER A 545 14.30 0.91 8.91
N VAL A 546 14.57 -0.28 9.42
CA VAL A 546 15.30 -0.50 10.67
C VAL A 546 16.78 -0.85 10.44
N GLU A 547 17.17 -1.12 9.20
CA GLU A 547 18.52 -1.51 8.81
C GLU A 547 19.43 -0.28 8.73
N THR A 548 20.62 -0.37 9.27
CA THR A 548 21.58 0.74 9.27
C THR A 548 22.46 0.78 8.03
N ASP A 549 22.65 -0.37 7.37
CA ASP A 549 23.54 -0.58 6.24
C ASP A 549 22.82 -0.54 4.87
N ASP A 550 21.60 -0.03 4.84
CA ASP A 550 20.85 0.21 3.61
C ASP A 550 21.55 1.19 2.69
N TYR A 551 21.48 0.93 1.39
CA TYR A 551 22.13 1.76 0.39
C TYR A 551 21.34 3.04 0.12
N ALA A 552 22.05 4.07 -0.35
CA ALA A 552 21.47 5.33 -0.78
C ALA A 552 22.14 5.81 -2.07
N VAL A 553 21.34 6.23 -3.04
CA VAL A 553 21.80 6.78 -4.30
C VAL A 553 21.09 8.10 -4.59
N TYR A 554 21.88 9.09 -5.00
CA TYR A 554 21.39 10.35 -5.56
C TYR A 554 21.61 10.29 -7.07
N ALA A 555 20.52 10.16 -7.82
CA ALA A 555 20.61 10.16 -9.27
C ALA A 555 20.90 11.56 -9.81
N HIS A 556 21.74 11.65 -10.85
CA HIS A 556 21.99 12.92 -11.52
C HIS A 556 20.75 13.36 -12.30
N SER A 557 20.45 14.67 -12.23
CA SER A 557 19.41 15.25 -13.08
C SER A 557 19.88 15.23 -14.53
N PRO A 558 19.07 14.73 -15.47
CA PRO A 558 19.44 14.76 -16.90
C PRO A 558 19.32 16.16 -17.49
N PHE A 559 18.71 17.08 -16.77
CA PHE A 559 18.38 18.41 -17.26
C PHE A 559 19.53 19.39 -17.06
N LYS A 560 19.76 20.23 -18.06
CA LYS A 560 20.79 21.28 -18.00
C LYS A 560 20.46 22.30 -16.93
N GLU A 561 21.39 22.55 -16.03
CA GLU A 561 21.24 23.57 -14.99
C GLU A 561 20.92 24.96 -15.57
N ALA A 562 21.40 25.25 -16.77
CA ALA A 562 21.15 26.49 -17.49
C ALA A 562 19.69 26.71 -17.91
N ASN A 563 18.89 25.65 -17.93
CA ASN A 563 17.47 25.71 -18.27
C ASN A 563 16.60 26.08 -17.07
N ARG A 564 17.16 26.15 -15.87
CA ARG A 564 16.45 26.52 -14.64
C ARG A 564 17.02 27.77 -14.02
N LEU A 565 16.16 28.74 -13.70
CA LEU A 565 16.47 29.86 -12.84
C LEU A 565 15.82 29.63 -11.47
N LEU A 566 16.65 29.47 -10.42
CA LEU A 566 16.20 29.44 -9.03
C LEU A 566 16.44 30.81 -8.39
N VAL A 567 15.36 31.47 -7.93
CA VAL A 567 15.45 32.76 -7.24
C VAL A 567 14.92 32.64 -5.81
N LEU A 568 15.61 33.29 -4.86
CA LEU A 568 15.20 33.42 -3.47
C LEU A 568 14.83 34.86 -3.14
N GLY A 569 13.58 35.06 -2.69
CA GLY A 569 13.11 36.37 -2.22
C GLY A 569 13.64 36.68 -0.82
N GLN A 570 14.30 37.84 -0.67
CA GLN A 570 14.98 38.23 0.58
C GLN A 570 14.10 39.05 1.53
N ASP A 571 13.07 39.69 1.00
CA ASP A 571 12.27 40.71 1.67
C ASP A 571 10.83 40.32 1.95
N VAL A 572 10.51 39.00 1.85
CA VAL A 572 9.19 38.42 2.10
C VAL A 572 9.27 37.27 3.08
N SER A 573 8.20 37.08 3.87
CA SER A 573 8.12 36.02 4.88
C SER A 573 6.68 35.62 5.16
N THR A 574 6.43 34.33 5.30
CA THR A 574 5.11 33.81 5.72
C THR A 574 5.03 33.53 7.22
N LYS A 575 6.04 33.95 8.01
CA LYS A 575 6.00 33.85 9.48
C LYS A 575 4.75 34.56 10.02
N TYR A 576 4.07 33.93 10.97
CA TYR A 576 2.82 34.46 11.53
C TYR A 576 2.97 35.93 12.02
N THR A 577 4.09 36.25 12.66
CA THR A 577 4.39 37.59 13.19
C THR A 577 4.62 38.65 12.11
N ARG A 578 4.79 38.26 10.85
CA ARG A 578 5.04 39.18 9.71
C ARG A 578 3.86 39.18 8.71
N ARG A 579 2.80 38.39 8.96
CA ARG A 579 1.60 38.38 8.12
C ARG A 579 0.83 39.68 8.28
N GLY A 580 0.30 40.19 7.20
CA GLY A 580 -0.49 41.41 7.17
C GLY A 580 -0.57 41.99 5.76
N TYR A 581 -1.36 43.06 5.61
CA TYR A 581 -1.68 43.67 4.34
C TYR A 581 -0.42 43.97 3.49
N GLU A 582 0.57 44.64 4.06
CA GLU A 582 1.83 45.00 3.34
C GLU A 582 2.58 43.78 2.82
N MET A 583 2.57 42.67 3.55
CA MET A 583 3.24 41.46 3.14
C MET A 583 2.46 40.77 1.99
N TYR A 584 1.11 40.73 2.05
CA TYR A 584 0.29 40.20 0.98
C TYR A 584 0.42 41.02 -0.31
N GLU A 585 0.45 42.32 -0.20
CA GLU A 585 0.74 43.23 -1.34
C GLU A 585 2.11 42.91 -1.94
N ARG A 586 3.12 42.74 -1.13
CA ARG A 586 4.48 42.42 -1.58
C ARG A 586 4.54 41.10 -2.34
N PHE A 587 3.90 40.07 -1.86
CA PHE A 587 3.77 38.79 -2.60
C PHE A 587 3.04 38.98 -3.92
N ALA A 588 1.96 39.73 -3.96
CA ALA A 588 1.21 40.02 -5.16
C ALA A 588 2.07 40.77 -6.20
N ILE A 589 2.90 41.73 -5.77
CA ILE A 589 3.83 42.45 -6.64
C ILE A 589 4.93 41.50 -7.16
N TYR A 590 5.44 40.57 -6.33
CA TYR A 590 6.37 39.53 -6.81
C TYR A 590 5.77 38.73 -7.93
N ILE A 591 4.54 38.19 -7.76
CA ILE A 591 3.84 37.41 -8.77
C ILE A 591 3.66 38.24 -10.07
N LYS A 592 3.17 39.46 -9.95
CA LYS A 592 3.04 40.40 -11.07
C LYS A 592 4.37 40.57 -11.81
N ASN A 593 5.48 40.90 -11.09
CA ASN A 593 6.78 41.14 -11.70
C ASN A 593 7.35 39.90 -12.40
N VAL A 594 7.09 38.70 -11.86
CA VAL A 594 7.46 37.43 -12.53
C VAL A 594 6.72 37.29 -13.85
N MET A 595 5.37 37.47 -13.84
CA MET A 595 4.53 37.35 -15.04
C MET A 595 4.84 38.40 -16.09
N GLN A 596 5.17 39.61 -15.64
CA GLN A 596 5.50 40.75 -16.50
C GLN A 596 6.87 40.59 -17.19
N ALA A 597 7.84 40.00 -16.47
CA ALA A 597 9.20 39.77 -17.00
C ALA A 597 9.25 38.74 -18.13
N LYS A 598 8.35 37.76 -18.12
CA LYS A 598 8.13 36.78 -19.20
C LYS A 598 6.66 36.38 -19.22
N PRO A 599 5.89 36.79 -20.22
CA PRO A 599 4.52 36.26 -20.42
C PRO A 599 4.51 34.76 -20.60
N GLY A 600 3.49 34.08 -20.03
CA GLY A 600 3.30 32.63 -20.07
C GLY A 600 2.55 32.10 -18.85
N ASN A 601 2.59 30.79 -18.64
CA ASN A 601 1.80 30.10 -17.63
C ASN A 601 2.64 29.83 -16.35
N TYR A 602 2.04 30.11 -15.21
CA TYR A 602 2.67 30.00 -13.89
C TYR A 602 1.75 29.29 -12.89
N LEU A 603 2.33 28.56 -11.93
CA LEU A 603 1.63 28.11 -10.74
C LEU A 603 2.20 28.84 -9.52
N ALA A 604 1.33 29.38 -8.67
CA ALA A 604 1.70 30.01 -7.41
C ALA A 604 1.16 29.16 -6.24
N PHE A 605 2.04 28.64 -5.39
CA PHE A 605 1.69 27.75 -4.30
C PHE A 605 1.73 28.48 -2.96
N PHE A 606 0.66 28.33 -2.17
CA PHE A 606 0.48 29.04 -0.90
C PHE A 606 0.35 28.06 0.28
N PRO A 607 0.66 28.50 1.52
CA PRO A 607 0.62 27.64 2.69
C PRO A 607 -0.80 27.25 3.15
N SER A 608 -1.83 28.02 2.78
CA SER A 608 -3.25 27.76 3.11
C SER A 608 -4.17 28.52 2.19
N TYR A 609 -5.45 28.11 2.11
CA TYR A 609 -6.48 28.82 1.34
C TYR A 609 -6.67 30.26 1.82
N GLN A 610 -6.71 30.51 3.12
CA GLN A 610 -6.82 31.86 3.66
C GLN A 610 -5.67 32.78 3.20
N PHE A 611 -4.43 32.25 3.18
CA PHE A 611 -3.29 33.02 2.70
C PHE A 611 -3.37 33.26 1.19
N LEU A 612 -3.78 32.25 0.44
CA LEU A 612 -4.00 32.31 -1.01
C LEU A 612 -5.01 33.41 -1.34
N GLU A 613 -6.17 33.44 -0.69
CA GLU A 613 -7.22 34.45 -0.91
C GLU A 613 -6.72 35.86 -0.62
N ALA A 614 -6.01 36.06 0.50
CA ALA A 614 -5.45 37.36 0.85
C ALA A 614 -4.47 37.89 -0.21
N VAL A 615 -3.61 37.00 -0.76
CA VAL A 615 -2.67 37.40 -1.82
C VAL A 615 -3.37 37.57 -3.18
N ARG A 616 -4.39 36.75 -3.48
CA ARG A 616 -5.20 36.91 -4.68
C ARG A 616 -5.90 38.27 -4.73
N ASP A 617 -6.50 38.69 -3.62
CA ASP A 617 -7.18 39.99 -3.52
C ASP A 617 -6.20 41.14 -3.69
N ALA A 618 -4.98 41.04 -3.16
CA ALA A 618 -3.91 41.97 -3.42
C ALA A 618 -3.49 41.94 -4.92
N PHE A 619 -3.28 40.75 -5.49
CA PHE A 619 -2.90 40.56 -6.90
C PHE A 619 -3.94 41.17 -7.87
N ASN A 620 -5.23 41.01 -7.62
CA ASN A 620 -6.31 41.59 -8.44
C ASN A 620 -6.26 43.13 -8.47
N ARG A 621 -5.66 43.78 -7.46
CA ARG A 621 -5.46 45.25 -7.48
C ARG A 621 -4.26 45.70 -8.33
N HIS A 622 -3.30 44.81 -8.54
CA HIS A 622 -2.06 45.10 -9.23
C HIS A 622 -1.93 44.51 -10.62
N ARG A 623 -2.73 43.49 -10.98
CA ARG A 623 -2.65 42.82 -12.27
C ARG A 623 -3.02 43.77 -13.42
N THR A 624 -2.46 43.53 -14.60
CA THR A 624 -2.86 44.16 -15.85
C THR A 624 -3.96 43.30 -16.53
N GLU A 625 -4.59 43.85 -17.57
CA GLU A 625 -5.62 43.14 -18.37
C GLU A 625 -5.07 41.87 -19.03
N GLU A 626 -3.79 41.82 -19.35
CA GLU A 626 -3.09 40.68 -19.93
C GLU A 626 -2.76 39.55 -18.94
N MET A 627 -3.08 39.74 -17.66
CA MET A 627 -2.78 38.78 -16.58
C MET A 627 -4.06 38.13 -16.09
N CYS A 628 -4.21 36.84 -16.39
CA CYS A 628 -5.30 36.02 -15.89
C CYS A 628 -4.93 35.27 -14.61
N CYS A 629 -5.90 35.05 -13.73
CA CYS A 629 -5.74 34.31 -12.49
C CYS A 629 -6.84 33.24 -12.37
N MET A 630 -6.44 32.00 -12.09
CA MET A 630 -7.32 30.91 -11.69
C MET A 630 -7.02 30.49 -10.27
N VAL A 631 -7.99 29.91 -9.58
CA VAL A 631 -7.86 29.55 -8.15
C VAL A 631 -8.28 28.11 -7.92
N GLN A 632 -7.47 27.38 -7.20
CA GLN A 632 -7.84 26.07 -6.67
C GLN A 632 -8.88 26.23 -5.57
N GLU A 633 -10.03 25.64 -5.72
CA GLU A 633 -11.08 25.56 -4.68
C GLU A 633 -10.87 24.37 -3.76
N GLN A 634 -11.51 24.39 -2.56
CA GLN A 634 -11.27 23.37 -1.53
C GLN A 634 -11.79 21.98 -1.92
N ASN A 635 -12.91 21.89 -2.62
CA ASN A 635 -13.61 20.63 -2.92
C ASN A 635 -13.83 20.47 -4.42
N MET A 636 -12.80 20.70 -5.23
CA MET A 636 -12.89 20.51 -6.67
C MET A 636 -13.16 19.04 -7.02
N ASP A 637 -14.20 18.81 -7.81
CA ASP A 637 -14.44 17.52 -8.43
C ASP A 637 -13.47 17.23 -9.60
N GLU A 638 -13.59 16.06 -10.22
CA GLU A 638 -12.66 15.65 -11.27
C GLU A 638 -12.82 16.53 -12.53
N SER A 639 -14.05 16.94 -12.86
CA SER A 639 -14.35 17.82 -14.00
C SER A 639 -13.80 19.24 -13.81
N GLU A 640 -13.95 19.79 -12.62
CA GLU A 640 -13.40 21.11 -12.27
C GLU A 640 -11.88 21.11 -12.31
N ARG A 641 -11.27 20.01 -11.84
CA ARG A 641 -9.84 19.79 -11.90
C ARG A 641 -9.31 19.68 -13.33
N GLU A 642 -10.02 18.95 -14.21
CA GLU A 642 -9.68 18.87 -15.62
C GLU A 642 -9.81 20.22 -16.31
N ALA A 643 -10.89 20.97 -16.06
CA ALA A 643 -11.08 22.31 -16.59
C ALA A 643 -9.96 23.28 -16.16
N PHE A 644 -9.51 23.19 -14.89
CA PHE A 644 -8.38 23.98 -14.42
C PHE A 644 -7.10 23.65 -15.18
N LEU A 645 -6.80 22.38 -15.45
CA LEU A 645 -5.61 21.96 -16.20
C LEU A 645 -5.71 22.33 -17.68
N GLN A 646 -6.89 22.18 -18.29
CA GLN A 646 -7.14 22.52 -19.69
C GLN A 646 -6.86 23.98 -19.99
N ALA A 647 -7.13 24.89 -19.05
CA ALA A 647 -6.80 26.30 -19.20
C ALA A 647 -5.30 26.59 -19.41
N PHE A 648 -4.41 25.69 -18.99
CA PHE A 648 -2.97 25.78 -19.23
C PHE A 648 -2.54 25.24 -20.60
N GLU A 649 -3.43 24.55 -21.32
CA GLU A 649 -3.19 24.03 -22.66
C GLU A 649 -3.65 24.98 -23.76
N GLU A 650 -4.47 25.98 -23.42
CA GLU A 650 -4.98 26.95 -24.34
C GLU A 650 -3.91 27.96 -24.80
N ASP A 651 -3.78 28.19 -26.10
CA ASP A 651 -3.01 29.28 -26.64
C ASP A 651 -3.60 30.62 -26.19
N ARG A 652 -2.80 31.42 -25.51
CA ARG A 652 -3.29 32.66 -24.88
C ARG A 652 -2.33 33.83 -25.16
N GLU A 653 -2.90 34.94 -25.54
CA GLU A 653 -2.19 36.23 -25.50
C GLU A 653 -2.14 36.70 -24.04
N GLY A 654 -0.91 36.86 -23.46
CA GLY A 654 -0.72 37.28 -22.08
C GLY A 654 -0.21 36.17 -21.14
N SER A 655 -0.55 36.28 -19.87
CA SER A 655 -0.06 35.37 -18.83
C SER A 655 -1.19 34.77 -18.01
N LEU A 656 -1.05 33.49 -17.63
CA LEU A 656 -1.93 32.82 -16.70
C LEU A 656 -1.18 32.44 -15.42
N VAL A 657 -1.79 32.70 -14.26
CA VAL A 657 -1.31 32.13 -13.01
C VAL A 657 -2.41 31.32 -12.30
N GLY A 658 -2.13 30.06 -11.99
CA GLY A 658 -2.93 29.24 -11.12
C GLY A 658 -2.53 29.41 -9.67
N PHE A 659 -3.42 29.87 -8.82
CA PHE A 659 -3.23 29.95 -7.38
C PHE A 659 -3.62 28.63 -6.75
N CYS A 660 -2.65 27.94 -6.11
CA CYS A 660 -2.81 26.59 -5.56
C CYS A 660 -2.32 26.54 -4.11
N VAL A 661 -2.79 25.54 -3.36
CA VAL A 661 -2.30 25.29 -2.01
C VAL A 661 -1.20 24.23 -2.04
N MET A 662 -0.11 24.44 -1.29
CA MET A 662 0.98 23.48 -1.16
C MET A 662 0.50 22.16 -0.54
N GLY A 663 0.82 21.05 -1.21
CA GLY A 663 0.33 19.74 -0.82
C GLY A 663 -1.13 19.46 -1.23
N GLY A 664 -1.78 20.38 -1.96
CA GLY A 664 -3.07 20.17 -2.60
C GLY A 664 -2.97 19.40 -3.91
N ILE A 665 -4.13 19.20 -4.56
CA ILE A 665 -4.29 18.35 -5.76
C ILE A 665 -3.42 18.74 -6.96
N PHE A 666 -2.97 19.98 -7.06
CA PHE A 666 -2.08 20.48 -8.13
C PHE A 666 -0.59 20.49 -7.75
N SER A 667 -0.25 20.16 -6.50
CA SER A 667 1.14 20.01 -6.09
C SER A 667 1.76 18.70 -6.58
N GLU A 668 0.94 17.71 -6.89
CA GLU A 668 1.34 16.39 -7.35
C GLU A 668 0.43 15.88 -8.47
N GLY A 669 0.98 15.02 -9.35
CA GLY A 669 0.18 14.30 -10.33
C GLY A 669 -0.32 15.12 -11.53
N ILE A 670 0.24 16.29 -11.80
CA ILE A 670 -0.03 17.07 -13.02
C ILE A 670 1.17 16.97 -13.97
N ASP A 671 0.90 16.97 -15.26
CA ASP A 671 1.92 16.88 -16.32
C ASP A 671 1.75 18.02 -17.32
N LEU A 672 2.23 19.19 -16.92
CA LEU A 672 2.29 20.38 -17.76
C LEU A 672 3.74 20.55 -18.26
N THR A 673 4.00 20.19 -19.51
CA THR A 673 5.32 20.25 -20.13
C THR A 673 5.46 21.46 -21.07
N GLU A 674 6.69 21.84 -21.39
CA GLU A 674 7.04 22.90 -22.33
C GLU A 674 6.45 24.26 -21.93
N GLU A 675 5.85 24.98 -22.85
CA GLU A 675 5.27 26.31 -22.60
C GLU A 675 3.99 26.29 -21.77
N ARG A 676 3.42 25.10 -21.51
CA ARG A 676 2.24 24.95 -20.63
C ARG A 676 2.52 25.37 -19.20
N LEU A 677 3.79 25.27 -18.72
CA LEU A 677 4.19 25.77 -17.41
C LEU A 677 5.65 26.22 -17.42
N ILE A 678 5.86 27.51 -17.42
CA ILE A 678 7.20 28.12 -17.46
C ILE A 678 7.71 28.60 -16.09
N GLY A 679 6.91 28.50 -15.03
CA GLY A 679 7.39 28.86 -13.70
C GLY A 679 6.50 28.43 -12.55
N ALA A 680 7.14 28.19 -11.40
CA ALA A 680 6.49 27.95 -10.11
C ALA A 680 6.93 29.02 -9.10
N ILE A 681 5.96 29.62 -8.45
CA ILE A 681 6.15 30.63 -7.41
C ILE A 681 5.70 30.01 -6.09
N ILE A 682 6.63 29.75 -5.18
CA ILE A 682 6.39 29.05 -3.94
C ILE A 682 6.44 30.03 -2.80
N VAL A 683 5.30 30.33 -2.23
CA VAL A 683 5.11 31.29 -1.13
C VAL A 683 5.15 30.54 0.20
N GLY A 684 6.24 30.71 0.94
CA GLY A 684 6.45 30.05 2.23
C GLY A 684 7.14 28.69 2.12
N THR A 685 7.42 28.10 3.27
CA THR A 685 8.26 26.92 3.44
C THR A 685 7.46 25.62 3.58
N GLY A 686 6.16 25.63 3.31
CA GLY A 686 5.30 24.44 3.33
C GLY A 686 5.12 23.78 4.70
N LEU A 687 5.58 24.40 5.80
CA LEU A 687 5.48 23.80 7.13
C LEU A 687 4.04 23.40 7.44
N PRO A 688 3.83 22.17 7.94
CA PRO A 688 2.52 21.74 8.41
C PRO A 688 1.97 22.67 9.49
N GLN A 689 0.64 22.70 9.60
CA GLN A 689 -0.01 23.42 10.68
C GLN A 689 0.36 22.81 12.04
N VAL A 690 0.51 23.66 13.04
CA VAL A 690 0.75 23.22 14.43
C VAL A 690 -0.48 22.49 14.95
N CYS A 691 -0.29 21.25 15.35
CA CYS A 691 -1.31 20.43 16.00
C CYS A 691 -0.65 19.47 16.99
N TYR A 692 -1.44 18.85 17.85
CA TYR A 692 -0.90 17.99 18.91
C TYR A 692 -0.07 16.83 18.36
N GLU A 693 -0.50 16.20 17.27
CA GLU A 693 0.27 15.12 16.65
C GLU A 693 1.66 15.58 16.19
N ARG A 694 1.78 16.80 15.67
CA ARG A 694 3.10 17.37 15.28
C ARG A 694 3.97 17.66 16.50
N GLU A 695 3.39 18.08 17.60
CA GLU A 695 4.14 18.25 18.86
C GLU A 695 4.56 16.92 19.46
N ILE A 696 3.69 15.89 19.40
CA ILE A 696 4.04 14.50 19.78
C ILE A 696 5.20 13.99 18.94
N LEU A 697 5.13 14.15 17.59
CA LEU A 697 6.22 13.78 16.68
C LEU A 697 7.53 14.48 17.06
N LYS A 698 7.49 15.80 17.28
CA LYS A 698 8.64 16.59 17.66
C LYS A 698 9.29 16.06 18.95
N GLN A 699 8.49 15.90 20.02
CA GLN A 699 8.98 15.42 21.30
C GLN A 699 9.51 13.97 21.22
N TYR A 700 8.85 13.11 20.45
CA TYR A 700 9.31 11.73 20.25
C TYR A 700 10.71 11.73 19.65
N PHE A 701 10.95 12.47 18.55
CA PHE A 701 12.25 12.48 17.87
C PHE A 701 13.33 13.16 18.71
N GLU A 702 13.01 14.21 19.49
CA GLU A 702 13.92 14.81 20.46
C GLU A 702 14.39 13.80 21.54
N ARG A 703 13.47 12.98 22.06
CA ARG A 703 13.81 11.89 23.01
C ARG A 703 14.71 10.82 22.39
N HIS A 704 14.67 10.64 21.07
CA HIS A 704 15.48 9.69 20.32
C HIS A 704 16.75 10.30 19.72
N GLY A 705 17.12 11.52 20.11
CA GLY A 705 18.39 12.15 19.73
C GLY A 705 18.39 12.79 18.34
N GLU A 706 17.23 13.02 17.75
CA GLU A 706 17.04 13.72 16.47
C GLU A 706 16.56 15.16 16.71
N ASP A 707 16.67 16.02 15.71
CA ASP A 707 16.03 17.35 15.79
C ASP A 707 14.52 17.20 15.55
N GLY A 708 13.72 17.31 16.61
CA GLY A 708 12.28 17.10 16.54
C GLY A 708 11.58 18.09 15.62
N PHE A 709 12.05 19.35 15.52
CA PHE A 709 11.47 20.32 14.59
C PHE A 709 11.73 19.91 13.12
N ASP A 710 12.90 19.38 12.81
CA ASP A 710 13.21 18.89 11.48
C ASP A 710 12.28 17.78 11.07
N TYR A 711 12.07 16.80 11.96
CA TYR A 711 11.22 15.62 11.67
C TYR A 711 9.74 15.94 11.61
N ALA A 712 9.25 16.81 12.48
CA ALA A 712 7.82 17.12 12.56
C ALA A 712 7.37 18.19 11.55
N TYR A 713 8.25 19.12 11.21
CA TYR A 713 7.88 20.31 10.46
C TYR A 713 8.73 20.55 9.21
N LEU A 714 10.07 20.61 9.36
CA LEU A 714 10.95 21.06 8.29
C LEU A 714 10.99 20.09 7.11
N TYR A 715 11.26 18.81 7.35
CA TYR A 715 11.34 17.81 6.27
C TYR A 715 10.01 17.61 5.56
N PRO A 716 8.86 17.44 6.26
CA PRO A 716 7.56 17.39 5.60
C PRO A 716 7.22 18.67 4.83
N GLY A 717 7.57 19.83 5.35
CA GLY A 717 7.35 21.11 4.67
C GLY A 717 8.18 21.22 3.40
N MET A 718 9.48 20.94 3.49
CA MET A 718 10.38 20.98 2.33
C MET A 718 9.99 19.95 1.26
N ASN A 719 9.47 18.80 1.63
CA ASN A 719 8.95 17.84 0.66
C ASN A 719 7.88 18.48 -0.24
N LYS A 720 6.90 19.20 0.34
CA LYS A 720 5.87 19.93 -0.40
C LYS A 720 6.46 21.00 -1.32
N VAL A 721 7.47 21.73 -0.85
CA VAL A 721 8.18 22.74 -1.65
C VAL A 721 8.89 22.10 -2.84
N LEU A 722 9.58 20.98 -2.64
CA LEU A 722 10.28 20.26 -3.70
C LEU A 722 9.33 19.64 -4.73
N GLN A 723 8.18 19.16 -4.29
CA GLN A 723 7.13 18.65 -5.18
C GLN A 723 6.58 19.75 -6.09
N ALA A 724 6.25 20.91 -5.51
CA ALA A 724 5.77 22.07 -6.25
C ALA A 724 6.83 22.60 -7.25
N ALA A 725 8.08 22.68 -6.83
CA ALA A 725 9.20 23.10 -7.69
C ALA A 725 9.49 22.10 -8.82
N GLY A 726 9.30 20.82 -8.57
CA GLY A 726 9.54 19.75 -9.54
C GLY A 726 8.54 19.72 -10.71
N ARG A 727 7.56 20.63 -10.76
CA ARG A 727 6.60 20.75 -11.85
C ARG A 727 7.13 21.47 -13.08
N VAL A 728 8.14 22.32 -12.91
CA VAL A 728 8.60 23.26 -13.94
C VAL A 728 9.53 22.62 -14.98
N ILE A 729 10.39 21.69 -14.59
CA ILE A 729 11.37 21.05 -15.50
C ILE A 729 11.11 19.55 -15.53
N ARG A 730 10.60 19.04 -16.63
CA ARG A 730 10.21 17.64 -16.83
C ARG A 730 10.82 16.97 -18.06
N THR A 731 11.16 17.79 -19.08
CA THR A 731 11.83 17.36 -20.32
C THR A 731 13.18 18.06 -20.44
N GLU A 732 14.00 17.65 -21.44
CA GLU A 732 15.29 18.27 -21.73
C GLU A 732 15.13 19.66 -22.37
N GLU A 733 13.99 19.90 -23.00
CA GLU A 733 13.62 21.13 -23.66
C GLU A 733 13.02 22.14 -22.70
N ASP A 734 12.45 21.67 -21.57
CA ASP A 734 11.82 22.55 -20.60
C ASP A 734 12.80 23.59 -20.07
N ARG A 735 12.28 24.79 -19.97
CA ARG A 735 12.98 25.94 -19.40
C ARG A 735 12.06 26.72 -18.49
N GLY A 736 12.54 27.08 -17.29
CA GLY A 736 11.62 27.75 -16.39
C GLY A 736 12.25 28.35 -15.13
N VAL A 737 11.40 29.06 -14.40
CA VAL A 737 11.73 29.81 -13.20
C VAL A 737 11.11 29.16 -11.97
N ILE A 738 11.91 28.97 -10.93
CA ILE A 738 11.45 28.57 -9.60
C ILE A 738 11.73 29.73 -8.64
N ALA A 739 10.68 30.37 -8.14
CA ALA A 739 10.77 31.47 -7.18
C ALA A 739 10.37 31.00 -5.78
N LEU A 740 11.31 30.94 -4.86
CA LEU A 740 11.06 30.59 -3.46
C LEU A 740 10.95 31.91 -2.65
N LEU A 741 9.75 32.19 -2.22
CA LEU A 741 9.42 33.47 -1.58
C LEU A 741 9.19 33.30 -0.08
N ASP A 742 10.28 33.23 0.67
CA ASP A 742 10.31 33.29 2.13
C ASP A 742 11.76 33.50 2.62
N ASP A 743 11.95 34.35 3.61
CA ASP A 743 13.25 34.67 4.18
C ASP A 743 13.96 33.47 4.83
N ARG A 744 13.23 32.43 5.22
CA ARG A 744 13.77 31.19 5.81
C ARG A 744 14.62 30.39 4.83
N PHE A 745 14.34 30.47 3.52
CA PHE A 745 15.17 29.82 2.50
C PHE A 745 16.59 30.34 2.38
N LEU A 746 16.87 31.54 2.95
CA LEU A 746 18.20 32.09 3.03
C LEU A 746 19.07 31.40 4.08
N GLY A 747 18.43 30.70 5.02
CA GLY A 747 19.11 29.98 6.09
C GLY A 747 19.72 28.66 5.62
N ARG A 748 20.94 28.37 6.11
CA ARG A 748 21.70 27.14 5.80
C ARG A 748 20.88 25.87 6.06
N ARG A 749 20.10 25.80 7.15
CA ARG A 749 19.26 24.67 7.52
C ARG A 749 18.29 24.26 6.41
N TYR A 750 17.71 25.23 5.69
CA TYR A 750 16.80 24.97 4.56
C TYR A 750 17.58 24.59 3.30
N GLN A 751 18.69 25.29 3.03
CA GLN A 751 19.49 25.06 1.82
C GLN A 751 20.19 23.69 1.82
N GLU A 752 20.50 23.12 2.96
CA GLU A 752 21.04 21.75 3.10
C GLU A 752 20.07 20.65 2.62
N ILE A 753 18.76 20.97 2.50
CA ILE A 753 17.73 20.06 1.98
C ILE A 753 17.51 20.24 0.48
N PHE A 754 18.06 21.28 -0.12
CA PHE A 754 17.92 21.53 -1.55
C PHE A 754 18.49 20.37 -2.38
N PRO A 755 17.84 20.00 -3.49
CA PRO A 755 18.39 19.05 -4.44
C PRO A 755 19.79 19.43 -4.90
N ARG A 756 20.65 18.45 -5.11
CA ARG A 756 22.05 18.65 -5.50
C ARG A 756 22.23 19.46 -6.79
N GLU A 757 21.23 19.44 -7.66
CA GLU A 757 21.19 20.21 -8.90
C GLU A 757 20.80 21.69 -8.69
N TRP A 758 20.41 22.12 -7.48
CA TRP A 758 20.08 23.51 -7.19
C TRP A 758 21.32 24.31 -6.78
N LYS A 759 22.37 24.33 -7.60
CA LYS A 759 23.65 24.95 -7.28
C LYS A 759 23.69 26.46 -7.53
N ARG A 760 22.94 26.92 -8.56
CA ARG A 760 22.92 28.33 -8.95
C ARG A 760 21.70 29.03 -8.39
N ILE A 761 21.88 29.73 -7.30
CA ILE A 761 20.84 30.46 -6.61
C ILE A 761 21.01 31.97 -6.89
N ALA A 762 19.96 32.63 -7.36
CA ALA A 762 19.90 34.04 -7.54
C ALA A 762 19.07 34.68 -6.41
N TYR A 763 19.69 35.53 -5.62
CA TYR A 763 19.00 36.27 -4.56
C TYR A 763 18.33 37.51 -5.13
N CYS A 764 17.10 37.82 -4.75
CA CYS A 764 16.32 38.95 -5.27
C CYS A 764 15.49 39.62 -4.18
N ASN A 765 15.06 40.83 -4.46
CA ASN A 765 13.94 41.49 -3.78
C ASN A 765 12.83 41.79 -4.79
N VAL A 766 11.75 42.41 -4.34
CA VAL A 766 10.58 42.68 -5.18
C VAL A 766 10.90 43.52 -6.41
N GLU A 767 11.93 44.42 -6.32
CA GLU A 767 12.33 45.31 -7.40
C GLU A 767 13.23 44.62 -8.44
N THR A 768 14.06 43.66 -8.00
CA THR A 768 15.12 43.08 -8.85
C THR A 768 14.73 41.75 -9.50
N ILE A 769 13.64 41.10 -9.07
CA ILE A 769 13.25 39.80 -9.60
C ILE A 769 12.95 39.83 -11.09
N GLY A 770 12.22 40.84 -11.59
CA GLY A 770 11.88 41.00 -13.01
C GLY A 770 13.13 41.05 -13.90
N GLY A 771 14.11 41.89 -13.55
CA GLY A 771 15.36 42.00 -14.31
C GLY A 771 16.17 40.70 -14.36
N LYS A 772 16.17 39.90 -13.30
CA LYS A 772 16.85 38.58 -13.29
C LYS A 772 16.18 37.58 -14.22
N ILE A 773 14.85 37.57 -14.22
CA ILE A 773 14.04 36.70 -15.09
C ILE A 773 14.21 37.09 -16.56
N GLU A 774 14.12 38.38 -16.88
CA GLU A 774 14.39 38.86 -18.23
C GLU A 774 15.79 38.46 -18.73
N GLN A 775 16.84 38.66 -17.90
CA GLN A 775 18.19 38.27 -18.24
C GLN A 775 18.32 36.77 -18.50
N PHE A 776 17.67 35.94 -17.69
CA PHE A 776 17.63 34.48 -17.87
C PHE A 776 17.05 34.10 -19.22
N TRP A 777 15.91 34.69 -19.63
CA TRP A 777 15.27 34.40 -20.90
C TRP A 777 16.03 34.97 -22.10
N LYS A 778 16.62 36.18 -22.00
CA LYS A 778 17.46 36.79 -23.06
C LYS A 778 18.71 35.94 -23.39
N ASN A 779 19.37 35.38 -22.38
CA ASN A 779 20.55 34.54 -22.56
C ASN A 779 20.24 33.23 -23.33
N ALA A 780 18.98 32.86 -23.51
CA ALA A 780 18.56 31.73 -24.34
C ALA A 780 18.56 32.05 -25.83
N CYS A 781 18.06 33.21 -26.17
CA CYS A 781 17.93 33.64 -27.58
C CYS A 781 19.31 33.81 -28.27
N THR A 782 20.37 34.09 -27.51
CA THR A 782 21.71 34.28 -28.06
C THR A 782 22.45 32.97 -28.39
N LYS A 783 22.04 31.84 -27.88
CA LYS A 783 22.67 30.53 -28.15
C LYS A 783 22.02 29.71 -29.30
N GLN A 784 20.93 30.18 -29.89
CA GLN A 784 20.24 29.54 -31.00
C GLN A 784 20.62 30.03 -32.39
N LYS A 785 21.63 30.92 -32.54
CA LYS A 785 22.19 31.17 -33.86
C LYS A 785 23.22 30.09 -34.18
N PRO A 786 22.99 29.19 -35.13
CA PRO A 786 24.08 28.35 -35.66
C PRO A 786 25.10 29.30 -36.28
N ASP A 787 26.36 29.03 -35.96
CA ASP A 787 27.48 29.67 -36.66
C ASP A 787 27.41 29.21 -38.14
N THR A 788 26.72 30.00 -38.95
CA THR A 788 26.78 29.92 -40.40
C THR A 788 27.92 30.81 -40.89
N SER A 789 29.12 30.33 -40.68
CA SER A 789 30.27 30.85 -41.44
C SER A 789 31.31 29.74 -41.63
N VAL A 790 31.37 29.31 -42.85
CA VAL A 790 32.32 28.54 -43.67
C VAL A 790 31.91 27.11 -43.98
#